data_c0aa3e9bedc720777ac337dfec1d5d75
#
_entry.id   c0aa3e9bedc720777ac337dfec1d5d75
#
_cell.length_a   1.000
_cell.length_b   1.000
_cell.length_c   1.000
_cell.angle_alpha   90.00
_cell.angle_beta   90.00
_cell.angle_gamma   90.00
#
_symmetry.space_group_name_H-M   'P 1'
#
loop_
_entity.id
_entity.type
_entity.pdbx_description
1 polymer ?
#
loop_
_entity_poly.entity_id
_entity_poly.type
_entity_poly.pdbx_seq_one_letter_code
_entity_poly.pdbx_strand_id
1 'polypeptide(L)'
;MHRTVPCLAAVVAALVMHASSSAGGGPGDARDWDALVRDPAARVEWIDARTLRLHPRGTGHAVVEVDAATGAVRVPGEAGPEGAQAAEAAGPADAGEGSGAPPATHVPEPPLPEVARALAGPWMWSPDRAHVVAWEVIPGDRRQVTLVESAPRDQLQPKVRTIDYLKPGDRIEQRWPRLFAADGTERVLDRSLFANPWSIDECRWSGDGRTFYFRYNQRGHQVLRMCAVDAATGSVRSVVAEESPTFVDYAHKGWMHWLSERELLWMSERDGWNHVLRVDASTGEIFPVTSGPWMVREVEHIDAGARMLRLCVMGIDPAQDPYHRHVVRVPIDGGEPVRLTVGDGTHRLEWSPDGAHYVDTWSRVDHPPVHELRRASDGGLVRELGRADASALVAAGWTVPERVVAKGRDGATDVWGVVWRPCGTAGDPTPRAVVEQVYAGPQDFFVPKQWSAWPRVRELTREGFVVVQVDGMGTNWRGKRFHDVCWKNLRDSGLPDHVSWLRAAAATRPWMDLSRVGIYGGSAGGQSAMRALLDHPDVYSVAVADCGCHDNRMDKIWWNELWMGWPVDESYERCSNVVDAPMLRGKLMLVVGELDDNVDPASTLQVSAALVRGGKDHELVVIPGAGHGAAETPFGSMKRREFLKRHLLGTR
;
A
#
# COMPACT_ATOMS: atom_id res chain seq x y z
N MET A 1 -23.12 -8.10 23.45
CA MET A 1 -21.67 -8.24 23.17
C MET A 1 -21.49 -7.94 21.70
N HIS A 2 -21.25 -6.67 21.38
CA HIS A 2 -21.07 -6.19 20.01
C HIS A 2 -19.61 -6.42 19.60
N ARG A 3 -19.37 -7.35 18.68
CA ARG A 3 -18.15 -7.36 17.89
C ARG A 3 -18.45 -6.63 16.58
N THR A 4 -18.08 -5.37 16.54
CA THR A 4 -17.94 -4.62 15.29
C THR A 4 -16.90 -5.31 14.41
N VAL A 5 -17.30 -5.71 13.22
CA VAL A 5 -16.38 -6.14 12.16
C VAL A 5 -15.55 -4.90 11.80
N PRO A 6 -14.21 -4.90 11.95
CA PRO A 6 -13.41 -3.76 11.55
C PRO A 6 -13.51 -3.59 10.03
N CYS A 7 -13.67 -2.34 9.62
CA CYS A 7 -13.66 -1.93 8.22
C CYS A 7 -12.41 -2.49 7.53
N LEU A 8 -12.56 -3.23 6.43
CA LEU A 8 -11.48 -3.91 5.70
C LEU A 8 -10.34 -2.97 5.29
N ALA A 9 -10.60 -1.67 5.20
CA ALA A 9 -9.58 -0.65 4.88
C ALA A 9 -8.44 -0.56 5.92
N ALA A 10 -8.68 -0.92 7.19
CA ALA A 10 -7.66 -0.86 8.24
C ALA A 10 -6.72 -2.08 8.25
N VAL A 11 -7.09 -3.20 7.61
CA VAL A 11 -6.26 -4.43 7.58
C VAL A 11 -5.24 -4.40 6.43
N VAL A 12 -5.51 -3.67 5.36
CA VAL A 12 -4.60 -3.56 4.20
C VAL A 12 -3.41 -2.64 4.50
N ALA A 13 -3.57 -1.62 5.36
CA ALA A 13 -2.49 -0.71 5.75
C ALA A 13 -1.42 -1.34 6.67
N ALA A 14 -1.70 -2.47 7.31
CA ALA A 14 -0.78 -3.10 8.28
C ALA A 14 0.25 -4.06 7.65
N LEU A 15 0.21 -4.33 6.35
CA LEU A 15 1.13 -5.25 5.67
C LEU A 15 2.24 -4.59 4.85
N VAL A 16 2.29 -3.26 4.78
CA VAL A 16 3.55 -2.57 4.48
C VAL A 16 4.36 -2.59 5.77
N MET A 17 5.23 -3.59 5.92
CA MET A 17 6.16 -3.65 7.03
C MET A 17 7.00 -2.38 7.09
N HIS A 18 6.54 -1.37 7.81
CA HIS A 18 7.42 -0.42 8.47
C HIS A 18 8.08 -1.18 9.62
N ALA A 19 9.07 -1.98 9.30
CA ALA A 19 9.97 -2.49 10.33
C ALA A 19 10.78 -1.31 10.85
N SER A 20 10.30 -0.72 11.96
CA SER A 20 11.17 0.04 12.85
C SER A 20 12.39 -0.83 13.14
N SER A 21 13.57 -0.29 12.89
CA SER A 21 14.86 -0.89 13.15
C SER A 21 15.00 -1.27 14.62
N SER A 22 14.74 -2.53 14.96
CA SER A 22 15.27 -3.13 16.18
C SER A 22 16.45 -4.00 15.79
N ALA A 23 17.64 -3.59 16.22
CA ALA A 23 18.89 -4.26 16.00
C ALA A 23 18.87 -5.72 16.51
N GLY A 24 18.92 -6.66 15.55
CA GLY A 24 19.24 -8.06 15.78
C GLY A 24 20.39 -8.43 14.85
N GLY A 25 21.62 -7.95 15.17
CA GLY A 25 22.83 -8.27 14.44
C GLY A 25 23.34 -9.65 14.80
N GLY A 26 23.51 -10.55 13.82
CA GLY A 26 24.39 -11.71 13.96
C GLY A 26 25.86 -11.26 13.97
N PRO A 27 26.81 -12.06 14.50
CA PRO A 27 28.21 -11.67 14.68
C PRO A 27 28.94 -11.64 13.35
N GLY A 28 29.16 -10.46 12.81
CA GLY A 28 29.93 -10.21 11.61
C GLY A 28 29.74 -8.78 11.13
N ASP A 29 30.62 -7.89 11.58
CA ASP A 29 30.73 -6.45 11.20
C ASP A 29 29.39 -5.68 11.24
N ALA A 30 28.83 -5.60 12.43
CA ALA A 30 27.67 -4.76 12.73
C ALA A 30 28.13 -3.30 12.85
N ARG A 31 28.65 -2.70 11.75
CA ARG A 31 28.77 -1.25 11.68
C ARG A 31 27.38 -0.67 11.73
N ASP A 32 27.17 0.20 12.71
CA ASP A 32 26.00 1.06 12.70
C ASP A 32 26.21 2.13 11.61
N TRP A 33 25.75 1.79 10.40
CA TRP A 33 25.87 2.66 9.24
C TRP A 33 25.08 3.96 9.44
N ASP A 34 23.98 3.93 10.18
CA ASP A 34 23.19 5.10 10.49
C ASP A 34 23.94 6.09 11.38
N ALA A 35 24.85 5.62 12.26
CA ALA A 35 25.68 6.47 13.09
C ALA A 35 26.71 7.30 12.28
N LEU A 36 27.01 6.92 11.04
CA LEU A 36 27.90 7.65 10.15
C LEU A 36 27.20 8.77 9.37
N VAL A 37 25.89 8.90 9.51
CA VAL A 37 25.09 9.94 8.84
C VAL A 37 24.88 11.11 9.80
N ARG A 38 25.26 12.31 9.36
CA ARG A 38 24.96 13.56 10.06
C ARG A 38 23.71 14.18 9.45
N ASP A 39 22.74 14.51 10.25
CA ASP A 39 21.49 15.11 9.80
C ASP A 39 21.10 16.25 10.73
N PRO A 40 21.15 17.52 10.29
CA PRO A 40 20.88 18.67 11.13
C PRO A 40 19.43 18.81 11.54
N ALA A 41 18.50 18.16 10.86
CA ALA A 41 17.06 18.21 11.10
C ALA A 41 16.42 16.81 11.09
N ALA A 42 17.11 15.83 11.67
CA ALA A 42 16.68 14.42 11.69
C ALA A 42 15.28 14.22 12.33
N ARG A 43 14.92 15.09 13.28
CA ARG A 43 13.58 15.19 13.83
C ARG A 43 13.17 16.66 13.94
N VAL A 44 11.97 16.97 13.48
CA VAL A 44 11.37 18.28 13.60
C VAL A 44 10.27 18.22 14.66
N GLU A 45 10.12 19.28 15.43
CA GLU A 45 9.09 19.42 16.46
C GLU A 45 8.49 20.83 16.41
N TRP A 46 7.20 20.95 16.14
CA TRP A 46 6.50 22.21 16.22
C TRP A 46 6.22 22.54 17.69
N ILE A 47 6.79 23.64 18.19
CA ILE A 47 6.58 24.14 19.55
C ILE A 47 5.24 24.89 19.63
N ASP A 48 4.96 25.67 18.60
CA ASP A 48 3.72 26.40 18.40
C ASP A 48 3.49 26.65 16.90
N ALA A 49 2.49 27.42 16.52
CA ALA A 49 2.17 27.73 15.13
C ALA A 49 3.30 28.49 14.38
N ARG A 50 4.22 29.10 15.12
CA ARG A 50 5.28 29.96 14.57
C ARG A 50 6.68 29.45 14.80
N THR A 51 6.89 28.57 15.77
CA THR A 51 8.22 28.12 16.19
C THR A 51 8.37 26.62 16.00
N LEU A 52 9.39 26.20 15.27
CA LEU A 52 9.79 24.82 15.18
C LEU A 52 11.17 24.59 15.78
N ARG A 53 11.38 23.42 16.37
CA ARG A 53 12.65 22.97 16.94
C ARG A 53 13.23 21.84 16.11
N LEU A 54 14.51 21.96 15.75
CA LEU A 54 15.25 20.96 15.00
C LEU A 54 16.12 20.14 15.95
N HIS A 55 15.98 18.82 15.88
CA HIS A 55 16.78 17.87 16.65
C HIS A 55 17.74 17.15 15.69
N PRO A 56 19.03 17.44 15.77
CA PRO A 56 20.02 16.85 14.88
C PRO A 56 20.36 15.41 15.25
N ARG A 57 20.87 14.65 14.27
CA ARG A 57 21.53 13.36 14.46
C ARG A 57 23.00 13.46 14.08
N GLY A 58 23.87 12.83 14.86
CA GLY A 58 25.33 12.87 14.69
C GLY A 58 25.98 14.00 15.47
N THR A 59 27.32 14.04 15.44
CA THR A 59 28.11 15.04 16.16
C THR A 59 28.26 16.34 15.36
N GLY A 60 28.34 17.48 16.07
CA GLY A 60 28.63 18.77 15.46
C GLY A 60 27.45 19.68 15.19
N HIS A 61 26.24 19.29 15.55
CA HIS A 61 25.06 20.13 15.43
C HIS A 61 24.38 20.31 16.80
N ALA A 62 23.92 21.53 17.08
CA ALA A 62 23.14 21.85 18.26
C ALA A 62 21.65 21.82 17.93
N VAL A 63 20.80 21.60 18.95
CA VAL A 63 19.36 21.84 18.82
C VAL A 63 19.14 23.34 18.58
N VAL A 64 18.33 23.67 17.58
CA VAL A 64 18.01 25.05 17.24
C VAL A 64 16.51 25.26 17.10
N GLU A 65 16.04 26.49 17.30
CA GLU A 65 14.67 26.90 17.02
C GLU A 65 14.64 27.82 15.80
N VAL A 66 13.60 27.68 14.99
CA VAL A 66 13.39 28.43 13.76
C VAL A 66 12.03 29.13 13.80
N ASP A 67 12.01 30.44 13.53
CA ASP A 67 10.78 31.19 13.31
C ASP A 67 10.22 30.86 11.91
N ALA A 68 8.99 30.32 11.87
CA ALA A 68 8.42 29.81 10.63
C ALA A 68 8.07 30.91 9.61
N ALA A 69 7.79 32.13 10.07
CA ALA A 69 7.42 33.22 9.16
C ALA A 69 8.66 33.85 8.49
N THR A 70 9.78 33.92 9.22
CA THR A 70 10.99 34.64 8.78
C THR A 70 12.16 33.71 8.44
N GLY A 71 12.12 32.47 8.91
CA GLY A 71 13.25 31.53 8.84
C GLY A 71 14.39 31.87 9.79
N ALA A 72 14.23 32.82 10.74
CA ALA A 72 15.27 33.18 11.69
C ALA A 72 15.57 32.02 12.64
N VAL A 73 16.88 31.78 12.91
CA VAL A 73 17.36 30.67 13.75
C VAL A 73 17.91 31.19 15.06
N ARG A 74 17.62 30.52 16.16
CA ARG A 74 18.21 30.76 17.48
C ARG A 74 18.58 29.46 18.20
N VAL A 75 19.51 29.52 19.10
CA VAL A 75 19.81 28.40 20.02
C VAL A 75 18.88 28.54 21.24
N PRO A 76 18.20 27.48 21.69
CA PRO A 76 17.36 27.54 22.88
C PRO A 76 18.16 27.99 24.10
N GLY A 77 17.68 29.02 24.82
CA GLY A 77 18.33 29.59 26.02
C GLY A 77 19.32 30.74 25.76
N GLU A 78 19.64 31.12 24.52
CA GLU A 78 20.30 32.38 24.21
C GLU A 78 19.30 33.52 24.17
N ALA A 79 19.49 34.58 24.97
CA ALA A 79 18.69 35.78 24.98
C ALA A 79 18.81 36.47 23.61
N GLY A 80 17.70 36.58 22.88
CA GLY A 80 17.65 37.40 21.67
C GLY A 80 17.84 38.90 22.02
N PRO A 81 18.22 39.78 21.04
CA PRO A 81 18.33 41.19 21.30
C PRO A 81 17.00 41.73 21.83
N GLU A 82 17.05 42.37 22.97
CA GLU A 82 15.93 43.01 23.67
C GLU A 82 15.18 43.98 22.76
N GLY A 83 13.89 43.79 22.66
CA GLY A 83 13.01 44.73 21.98
C GLY A 83 11.56 44.26 21.88
N ALA A 84 10.85 44.11 23.00
CA ALA A 84 9.41 44.37 23.12
C ALA A 84 8.94 44.00 24.52
N GLN A 85 8.30 44.94 25.15
CA GLN A 85 7.74 44.94 26.50
C GLN A 85 6.89 43.69 26.76
N ALA A 86 7.13 43.12 27.94
CA ALA A 86 6.31 42.09 28.53
C ALA A 86 4.85 42.54 28.63
N ALA A 87 3.95 41.84 27.98
CA ALA A 87 2.55 41.80 28.40
C ALA A 87 2.43 40.67 29.44
N GLU A 88 2.04 41.04 30.64
CA GLU A 88 1.80 40.10 31.75
C GLU A 88 0.88 38.97 31.35
N ALA A 89 1.25 37.80 31.75
CA ALA A 89 0.46 36.58 31.62
C ALA A 89 -0.87 36.70 32.36
N ALA A 90 -1.95 36.79 31.62
CA ALA A 90 -3.25 36.38 32.11
C ALA A 90 -3.24 34.83 32.14
N GLY A 91 -3.51 34.27 33.32
CA GLY A 91 -3.64 32.84 33.54
C GLY A 91 -4.68 32.19 32.59
N PRO A 92 -4.67 30.88 32.46
CA PRO A 92 -5.58 30.21 31.56
C PRO A 92 -7.01 30.48 31.97
N ALA A 93 -7.71 31.28 31.18
CA ALA A 93 -9.15 31.36 31.23
C ALA A 93 -9.67 30.00 30.77
N ASP A 94 -10.40 29.37 31.65
CA ASP A 94 -11.23 28.20 31.39
C ASP A 94 -12.05 28.48 30.12
N ALA A 95 -11.65 27.89 29.01
CA ALA A 95 -12.41 27.95 27.76
C ALA A 95 -13.63 27.05 27.96
N GLY A 96 -14.67 27.70 28.52
CA GLY A 96 -15.98 27.11 28.64
C GLY A 96 -16.42 26.53 27.29
N GLU A 97 -16.76 25.27 27.28
CA GLU A 97 -17.60 24.63 26.29
C GLU A 97 -18.82 25.52 26.01
N GLY A 98 -18.89 26.08 24.82
CA GLY A 98 -19.94 27.04 24.53
C GLY A 98 -20.20 27.23 23.05
N SER A 99 -20.66 26.20 22.37
CA SER A 99 -21.77 26.30 21.43
C SER A 99 -22.36 24.91 21.24
N GLY A 100 -23.09 24.49 22.24
CA GLY A 100 -24.03 23.40 22.09
C GLY A 100 -25.03 23.79 21.03
N ALA A 101 -24.98 23.13 19.87
CA ALA A 101 -26.20 22.95 19.11
C ALA A 101 -27.29 22.49 20.12
N PRO A 102 -28.53 22.99 20.05
CA PRO A 102 -29.57 22.54 20.95
C PRO A 102 -29.59 21.00 20.88
N PRO A 103 -29.72 20.32 22.05
CA PRO A 103 -29.76 18.87 22.04
C PRO A 103 -30.85 18.47 21.04
N ALA A 104 -30.44 17.72 20.01
CA ALA A 104 -31.39 17.13 19.09
C ALA A 104 -32.41 16.40 19.98
N THR A 105 -33.66 16.85 19.96
CA THR A 105 -34.74 16.23 20.71
C THR A 105 -34.73 14.78 20.23
N HIS A 106 -34.29 13.87 21.09
CA HIS A 106 -34.24 12.44 20.81
C HIS A 106 -35.69 11.97 20.62
N VAL A 107 -36.17 12.07 19.41
CA VAL A 107 -37.45 11.44 19.03
C VAL A 107 -37.21 9.93 19.11
N PRO A 108 -37.89 9.21 20.01
CA PRO A 108 -37.71 7.78 20.14
C PRO A 108 -37.97 7.12 18.78
N GLU A 109 -37.11 6.16 18.42
CA GLU A 109 -37.32 5.40 17.19
C GLU A 109 -38.69 4.71 17.24
N PRO A 110 -39.51 4.81 16.18
CA PRO A 110 -40.76 4.08 16.13
C PRO A 110 -40.48 2.57 16.22
N PRO A 111 -41.42 1.77 16.71
CA PRO A 111 -41.26 0.31 16.71
C PRO A 111 -41.06 -0.17 15.29
N LEU A 112 -40.07 -1.05 15.09
CA LEU A 112 -39.81 -1.64 13.79
C LEU A 112 -41.07 -2.37 13.27
N PRO A 113 -41.44 -2.22 11.98
CA PRO A 113 -42.43 -3.04 11.36
C PRO A 113 -42.14 -4.54 11.56
N GLU A 114 -43.14 -5.36 11.78
CA GLU A 114 -42.99 -6.80 12.05
C GLU A 114 -42.15 -7.50 10.98
N VAL A 115 -42.39 -7.17 9.72
CA VAL A 115 -41.65 -7.70 8.57
C VAL A 115 -40.17 -7.30 8.59
N ALA A 116 -39.83 -6.08 9.07
CA ALA A 116 -38.45 -5.64 9.19
C ALA A 116 -37.72 -6.28 10.38
N ARG A 117 -38.47 -6.66 11.45
CA ARG A 117 -37.89 -7.37 12.62
C ARG A 117 -37.41 -8.77 12.27
N ALA A 118 -37.99 -9.41 11.26
CA ALA A 118 -37.57 -10.73 10.79
C ALA A 118 -36.26 -10.70 9.99
N LEU A 119 -35.80 -9.52 9.62
CA LEU A 119 -34.55 -9.29 8.84
C LEU A 119 -33.40 -8.88 9.74
N ALA A 120 -32.18 -8.98 9.23
CA ALA A 120 -30.97 -8.60 9.96
C ALA A 120 -30.83 -7.08 10.10
N GLY A 121 -30.18 -6.65 11.21
CA GLY A 121 -29.72 -5.27 11.40
C GLY A 121 -28.32 -5.04 10.82
N PRO A 122 -27.78 -3.81 10.95
CA PRO A 122 -28.43 -2.69 11.60
C PRO A 122 -29.61 -2.16 10.80
N TRP A 123 -30.72 -1.80 11.49
CA TRP A 123 -31.83 -1.11 10.86
C TRP A 123 -31.51 0.37 10.76
N MET A 124 -31.78 0.97 9.60
CA MET A 124 -31.47 2.37 9.33
C MET A 124 -32.76 3.14 9.05
N TRP A 125 -33.28 3.86 10.06
CA TRP A 125 -34.41 4.74 9.89
C TRP A 125 -34.04 6.00 9.12
N SER A 126 -34.94 6.46 8.23
CA SER A 126 -34.84 7.78 7.63
C SER A 126 -34.95 8.87 8.72
N PRO A 127 -34.35 10.07 8.53
CA PRO A 127 -34.41 11.15 9.51
C PRO A 127 -35.84 11.55 9.92
N ASP A 128 -36.78 11.50 8.97
CA ASP A 128 -38.20 11.79 9.19
C ASP A 128 -38.98 10.60 9.81
N ARG A 129 -38.33 9.45 10.03
CA ARG A 129 -38.92 8.21 10.55
C ARG A 129 -40.05 7.62 9.69
N ALA A 130 -40.16 8.05 8.45
CA ALA A 130 -41.18 7.56 7.53
C ALA A 130 -40.82 6.22 6.88
N HIS A 131 -39.49 5.91 6.81
CA HIS A 131 -38.96 4.72 6.16
C HIS A 131 -37.85 4.06 6.97
N VAL A 132 -37.66 2.75 6.80
CA VAL A 132 -36.57 1.98 7.39
C VAL A 132 -35.96 1.02 6.39
N VAL A 133 -34.62 0.95 6.39
CA VAL A 133 -33.88 -0.09 5.65
C VAL A 133 -33.49 -1.20 6.62
N ALA A 134 -33.78 -2.44 6.22
CA ALA A 134 -33.37 -3.69 6.86
C ALA A 134 -32.57 -4.54 5.86
N TRP A 135 -31.96 -5.64 6.32
CA TRP A 135 -31.06 -6.43 5.49
C TRP A 135 -31.54 -7.87 5.34
N GLU A 136 -31.78 -8.28 4.11
CA GLU A 136 -31.84 -9.67 3.75
C GLU A 136 -30.43 -10.23 3.69
N VAL A 137 -30.10 -11.25 4.48
CA VAL A 137 -28.78 -11.86 4.52
C VAL A 137 -28.85 -13.26 3.92
N ILE A 138 -28.10 -13.46 2.86
CA ILE A 138 -27.88 -14.78 2.27
C ILE A 138 -26.54 -15.28 2.80
N PRO A 139 -26.51 -16.36 3.59
CA PRO A 139 -25.28 -16.83 4.22
C PRO A 139 -24.28 -17.38 3.19
N GLY A 140 -23.01 -17.11 3.43
CA GLY A 140 -21.89 -17.67 2.69
C GLY A 140 -21.46 -19.04 3.19
N ASP A 141 -20.43 -19.58 2.58
CA ASP A 141 -19.75 -20.79 3.05
C ASP A 141 -18.95 -20.51 4.32
N ARG A 142 -18.72 -21.53 5.12
CA ARG A 142 -17.86 -21.50 6.30
C ARG A 142 -16.67 -22.41 6.05
N ARG A 143 -15.70 -21.92 5.28
CA ARG A 143 -14.47 -22.64 5.06
C ARG A 143 -13.46 -22.29 6.14
N GLN A 144 -12.75 -23.29 6.66
CA GLN A 144 -11.70 -23.12 7.65
C GLN A 144 -10.41 -23.76 7.19
N VAL A 145 -9.29 -23.17 7.57
CA VAL A 145 -7.96 -23.76 7.50
C VAL A 145 -7.53 -24.17 8.90
N THR A 146 -6.96 -25.36 9.02
CA THR A 146 -6.45 -25.90 10.27
C THR A 146 -4.94 -25.79 10.29
N LEU A 147 -4.40 -25.08 11.27
CA LEU A 147 -2.97 -24.98 11.55
C LEU A 147 -2.64 -25.85 12.77
N VAL A 148 -1.50 -26.51 12.73
CA VAL A 148 -1.00 -27.35 13.82
C VAL A 148 0.29 -26.76 14.33
N GLU A 149 0.31 -26.28 15.57
CA GLU A 149 1.53 -25.92 16.29
C GLU A 149 2.15 -27.21 16.84
N SER A 150 3.10 -27.79 16.12
CA SER A 150 3.68 -29.09 16.45
C SER A 150 4.54 -29.07 17.71
N ALA A 151 5.14 -27.93 18.05
CA ALA A 151 6.04 -27.76 19.17
C ALA A 151 5.69 -26.53 20.03
N PRO A 152 4.51 -26.53 20.71
CA PRO A 152 4.13 -25.43 21.58
C PRO A 152 5.06 -25.35 22.79
N ARG A 153 5.33 -24.13 23.28
CA ARG A 153 6.29 -23.92 24.38
C ARG A 153 5.75 -24.25 25.75
N ASP A 154 4.45 -24.35 25.91
CA ASP A 154 3.75 -24.52 27.20
C ASP A 154 3.18 -25.92 27.41
N GLN A 155 3.27 -26.82 26.44
CA GLN A 155 2.83 -28.21 26.55
C GLN A 155 3.59 -29.12 25.57
N LEU A 156 3.61 -30.44 25.87
CA LEU A 156 4.25 -31.44 25.01
C LEU A 156 3.43 -31.78 23.76
N GLN A 157 2.11 -31.84 23.92
CA GLN A 157 1.20 -32.23 22.82
C GLN A 157 1.00 -31.05 21.85
N PRO A 158 0.91 -31.32 20.53
CA PRO A 158 0.59 -30.30 19.55
C PRO A 158 -0.72 -29.57 19.88
N LYS A 159 -0.80 -28.32 19.41
CA LYS A 159 -2.02 -27.52 19.46
C LYS A 159 -2.62 -27.37 18.08
N VAL A 160 -3.95 -27.38 18.03
CA VAL A 160 -4.71 -27.14 16.79
C VAL A 160 -5.36 -25.76 16.87
N ARG A 161 -5.19 -24.97 15.81
CA ARG A 161 -5.85 -23.69 15.60
C ARG A 161 -6.62 -23.74 14.30
N THR A 162 -7.88 -23.33 14.29
CA THR A 162 -8.68 -23.14 13.08
C THR A 162 -8.96 -21.67 12.84
N ILE A 163 -8.91 -21.24 11.58
CA ILE A 163 -9.21 -19.88 11.16
C ILE A 163 -10.22 -19.92 10.02
N ASP A 164 -11.12 -18.95 9.99
CA ASP A 164 -12.04 -18.78 8.86
C ASP A 164 -11.25 -18.27 7.65
N TYR A 165 -11.40 -18.96 6.51
CA TYR A 165 -10.55 -18.73 5.35
C TYR A 165 -11.26 -19.08 4.06
N LEU A 166 -12.06 -18.13 3.53
CA LEU A 166 -12.70 -18.32 2.24
C LEU A 166 -11.67 -18.25 1.11
N LYS A 167 -11.86 -19.13 0.12
CA LYS A 167 -11.04 -19.25 -1.08
C LYS A 167 -11.82 -18.83 -2.32
N PRO A 168 -11.18 -18.44 -3.43
CA PRO A 168 -11.85 -18.08 -4.66
C PRO A 168 -12.88 -19.12 -5.10
N GLY A 169 -14.07 -18.65 -5.45
CA GLY A 169 -15.20 -19.50 -5.82
C GLY A 169 -16.13 -19.88 -4.67
N ASP A 170 -15.71 -19.80 -3.40
CA ASP A 170 -16.61 -20.05 -2.26
C ASP A 170 -17.75 -19.01 -2.25
N ARG A 171 -18.92 -19.41 -1.73
CA ARG A 171 -20.01 -18.47 -1.57
C ARG A 171 -19.68 -17.48 -0.45
N ILE A 172 -19.79 -16.19 -0.74
CA ILE A 172 -19.69 -15.12 0.25
C ILE A 172 -21.05 -14.83 0.88
N GLU A 173 -21.07 -14.32 2.11
CA GLU A 173 -22.29 -13.72 2.66
C GLU A 173 -22.67 -12.52 1.81
N GLN A 174 -23.95 -12.46 1.40
CA GLN A 174 -24.50 -11.32 0.67
C GLN A 174 -25.53 -10.62 1.51
N ARG A 175 -25.47 -9.30 1.57
CA ARG A 175 -26.42 -8.45 2.28
C ARG A 175 -27.16 -7.57 1.26
N TRP A 176 -28.48 -7.67 1.28
CA TRP A 176 -29.34 -6.95 0.35
C TRP A 176 -30.23 -5.98 1.11
N PRO A 177 -30.27 -4.68 0.76
CA PRO A 177 -31.16 -3.73 1.40
C PRO A 177 -32.62 -4.03 1.04
N ARG A 178 -33.49 -3.98 2.04
CA ARG A 178 -34.97 -4.04 1.92
C ARG A 178 -35.54 -2.77 2.53
N LEU A 179 -36.36 -2.07 1.78
CA LEU A 179 -36.91 -0.76 2.17
C LEU A 179 -38.38 -0.92 2.57
N PHE A 180 -38.75 -0.43 3.73
CA PHE A 180 -40.09 -0.44 4.24
C PHE A 180 -40.56 0.95 4.66
N ALA A 181 -41.82 1.28 4.40
CA ALA A 181 -42.46 2.41 5.06
C ALA A 181 -42.74 2.09 6.54
N ALA A 182 -42.97 3.12 7.35
CA ALA A 182 -43.24 2.95 8.79
C ALA A 182 -44.48 2.08 9.11
N ASP A 183 -45.44 2.00 8.20
CA ASP A 183 -46.59 1.12 8.28
C ASP A 183 -46.31 -0.36 7.93
N GLY A 184 -45.07 -0.68 7.56
CA GLY A 184 -44.64 -2.03 7.17
C GLY A 184 -44.78 -2.32 5.67
N THR A 185 -45.27 -1.40 4.88
CA THR A 185 -45.39 -1.60 3.42
C THR A 185 -43.98 -1.62 2.79
N GLU A 186 -43.63 -2.72 2.12
CA GLU A 186 -42.37 -2.85 1.42
C GLU A 186 -42.34 -2.04 0.11
N ARG A 187 -41.23 -1.38 -0.14
CA ARG A 187 -40.86 -0.79 -1.42
C ARG A 187 -39.86 -1.72 -2.09
N VAL A 188 -40.32 -2.47 -3.09
CA VAL A 188 -39.47 -3.45 -3.79
C VAL A 188 -38.40 -2.70 -4.59
N LEU A 189 -37.13 -3.03 -4.35
CA LEU A 189 -35.99 -2.46 -5.06
C LEU A 189 -35.66 -3.28 -6.30
N ASP A 190 -35.49 -2.61 -7.45
CA ASP A 190 -34.91 -3.24 -8.62
C ASP A 190 -33.41 -3.46 -8.40
N ARG A 191 -32.97 -4.72 -8.34
CA ARG A 191 -31.61 -5.15 -8.07
C ARG A 191 -30.70 -5.15 -9.31
N SER A 192 -31.18 -4.75 -10.48
CA SER A 192 -30.41 -4.78 -11.74
C SER A 192 -29.11 -3.95 -11.67
N LEU A 193 -29.13 -2.83 -10.94
CA LEU A 193 -27.96 -1.95 -10.76
C LEU A 193 -26.97 -2.43 -9.69
N PHE A 194 -27.33 -3.41 -8.87
CA PHE A 194 -26.49 -3.92 -7.79
C PHE A 194 -26.57 -5.44 -7.64
N ALA A 195 -26.65 -6.14 -8.77
CA ALA A 195 -26.68 -7.60 -8.82
C ALA A 195 -25.38 -8.24 -8.34
N ASN A 196 -25.46 -9.39 -7.65
CA ASN A 196 -24.31 -10.15 -7.16
C ASN A 196 -23.28 -9.30 -6.37
N PRO A 197 -23.67 -8.69 -5.25
CA PRO A 197 -22.78 -7.83 -4.48
C PRO A 197 -21.64 -8.61 -3.84
N TRP A 198 -20.44 -8.09 -3.98
CA TRP A 198 -19.31 -8.36 -3.08
C TRP A 198 -19.54 -7.66 -1.75
N SER A 199 -19.84 -6.37 -1.81
CA SER A 199 -20.22 -5.56 -0.66
C SER A 199 -21.27 -4.52 -1.03
N ILE A 200 -22.06 -4.15 -0.03
CA ILE A 200 -22.90 -2.95 0.00
C ILE A 200 -22.52 -2.22 1.29
N ASP A 201 -21.95 -1.02 1.15
CA ASP A 201 -21.41 -0.21 2.24
C ASP A 201 -21.67 1.30 2.02
N GLU A 202 -21.06 2.16 2.81
CA GLU A 202 -21.23 3.63 2.77
C GLU A 202 -22.70 4.07 2.75
N CYS A 203 -23.53 3.36 3.54
CA CYS A 203 -24.96 3.55 3.59
C CYS A 203 -25.34 4.81 4.36
N ARG A 204 -26.19 5.66 3.76
CA ARG A 204 -26.70 6.86 4.41
C ARG A 204 -28.07 7.28 3.88
N TRP A 205 -28.81 8.00 4.68
CA TRP A 205 -30.00 8.74 4.26
C TRP A 205 -29.63 10.18 3.89
N SER A 206 -30.37 10.76 2.93
CA SER A 206 -30.43 12.22 2.79
C SER A 206 -31.05 12.85 4.00
N GLY A 207 -30.71 14.11 4.32
CA GLY A 207 -31.22 14.82 5.49
C GLY A 207 -32.73 15.00 5.49
N ASP A 208 -33.38 15.01 4.32
CA ASP A 208 -34.83 15.09 4.14
C ASP A 208 -35.54 13.72 4.19
N GLY A 209 -34.80 12.61 4.34
CA GLY A 209 -35.34 11.25 4.42
C GLY A 209 -35.85 10.68 3.10
N ARG A 210 -35.72 11.39 1.98
CA ARG A 210 -36.31 10.99 0.70
C ARG A 210 -35.44 10.05 -0.11
N THR A 211 -34.13 10.02 0.16
CA THR A 211 -33.19 9.21 -0.62
C THR A 211 -32.30 8.40 0.32
N PHE A 212 -32.19 7.11 0.05
CA PHE A 212 -31.21 6.23 0.69
C PHE A 212 -30.07 5.96 -0.28
N TYR A 213 -28.83 6.25 0.14
CA TYR A 213 -27.62 6.02 -0.64
C TYR A 213 -26.86 4.81 -0.11
N PHE A 214 -26.21 4.07 -1.01
CA PHE A 214 -25.25 3.03 -0.68
C PHE A 214 -24.22 2.86 -1.78
N ARG A 215 -22.99 2.50 -1.41
CA ARG A 215 -21.97 2.08 -2.36
C ARG A 215 -22.08 0.58 -2.58
N TYR A 216 -22.09 0.18 -3.84
CA TYR A 216 -22.12 -1.19 -4.30
C TYR A 216 -20.81 -1.55 -4.99
N ASN A 217 -20.21 -2.68 -4.59
CA ASN A 217 -19.08 -3.32 -5.25
C ASN A 217 -19.56 -4.68 -5.79
N GLN A 218 -19.43 -4.90 -7.08
CA GLN A 218 -19.80 -6.16 -7.73
C GLN A 218 -18.79 -7.25 -7.39
N ARG A 219 -19.22 -8.47 -7.14
CA ARG A 219 -18.31 -9.61 -7.08
C ARG A 219 -17.68 -9.85 -8.46
N GLY A 220 -16.34 -9.95 -8.52
CA GLY A 220 -15.55 -9.89 -9.74
C GLY A 220 -14.95 -8.51 -9.98
N HIS A 221 -15.38 -7.51 -9.17
CA HIS A 221 -14.77 -6.17 -9.04
C HIS A 221 -14.67 -5.37 -10.33
N GLN A 222 -15.57 -5.62 -11.29
CA GLN A 222 -15.61 -4.86 -12.55
C GLN A 222 -16.53 -3.64 -12.47
N VAL A 223 -17.36 -3.55 -11.42
CA VAL A 223 -18.28 -2.42 -11.18
C VAL A 223 -18.20 -1.97 -9.73
N LEU A 224 -17.95 -0.68 -9.53
CA LEU A 224 -18.09 0.03 -8.26
C LEU A 224 -19.06 1.20 -8.48
N ARG A 225 -20.15 1.29 -7.69
CA ARG A 225 -21.23 2.25 -7.97
C ARG A 225 -21.77 2.86 -6.69
N MET A 226 -22.06 4.16 -6.71
CA MET A 226 -22.93 4.79 -5.73
C MET A 226 -24.37 4.74 -6.24
N CYS A 227 -25.23 4.05 -5.51
CA CYS A 227 -26.67 3.94 -5.80
C CYS A 227 -27.47 4.91 -4.94
N ALA A 228 -28.57 5.42 -5.49
CA ALA A 228 -29.57 6.20 -4.80
C ALA A 228 -30.94 5.55 -4.96
N VAL A 229 -31.64 5.34 -3.84
CA VAL A 229 -32.97 4.76 -3.78
C VAL A 229 -33.97 5.85 -3.39
N ASP A 230 -34.99 6.07 -4.20
CA ASP A 230 -36.12 6.91 -3.84
C ASP A 230 -36.98 6.21 -2.79
N ALA A 231 -37.13 6.81 -1.63
CA ALA A 231 -37.78 6.18 -0.48
C ALA A 231 -39.28 5.96 -0.69
N ALA A 232 -39.95 6.79 -1.48
CA ALA A 232 -41.38 6.70 -1.71
C ALA A 232 -41.74 5.60 -2.70
N THR A 233 -40.89 5.38 -3.71
CA THR A 233 -41.19 4.46 -4.83
C THR A 233 -40.35 3.18 -4.81
N GLY A 234 -39.18 3.15 -4.14
CA GLY A 234 -38.21 2.07 -4.24
C GLY A 234 -37.37 2.11 -5.54
N SER A 235 -37.54 3.14 -6.38
CA SER A 235 -36.75 3.28 -7.62
C SER A 235 -35.29 3.47 -7.31
N VAL A 236 -34.42 2.72 -8.03
CA VAL A 236 -32.96 2.78 -7.86
C VAL A 236 -32.32 3.43 -9.07
N ARG A 237 -31.42 4.37 -8.85
CA ARG A 237 -30.58 4.96 -9.89
C ARG A 237 -29.10 4.94 -9.54
N SER A 238 -28.26 4.96 -10.56
CA SER A 238 -26.83 5.19 -10.39
C SER A 238 -26.56 6.69 -10.20
N VAL A 239 -25.78 7.06 -9.18
CA VAL A 239 -25.24 8.40 -8.98
C VAL A 239 -23.95 8.56 -9.74
N VAL A 240 -23.02 7.63 -9.53
CA VAL A 240 -21.75 7.51 -10.24
C VAL A 240 -21.35 6.03 -10.28
N ALA A 241 -20.68 5.62 -11.34
CA ALA A 241 -20.16 4.28 -11.49
C ALA A 241 -18.75 4.29 -12.07
N GLU A 242 -17.90 3.41 -11.55
CA GLU A 242 -16.71 2.92 -12.21
C GLU A 242 -17.01 1.57 -12.83
N GLU A 243 -16.76 1.44 -14.11
CA GLU A 243 -16.92 0.19 -14.86
C GLU A 243 -15.62 -0.09 -15.62
N SER A 244 -15.11 -1.31 -15.51
CA SER A 244 -13.84 -1.69 -16.14
C SER A 244 -13.96 -3.06 -16.79
N PRO A 245 -13.41 -3.27 -17.99
CA PRO A 245 -13.30 -4.58 -18.60
C PRO A 245 -12.35 -5.52 -17.85
N THR A 246 -11.48 -4.95 -17.01
CA THR A 246 -10.55 -5.67 -16.14
C THR A 246 -11.09 -5.65 -14.71
N PHE A 247 -10.59 -4.78 -13.87
CA PHE A 247 -11.02 -4.61 -12.48
C PHE A 247 -11.08 -3.13 -12.09
N VAL A 248 -11.84 -2.82 -11.07
CA VAL A 248 -11.79 -1.56 -10.33
C VAL A 248 -11.03 -1.84 -9.04
N ASP A 249 -9.91 -1.14 -8.82
CA ASP A 249 -9.10 -1.27 -7.61
C ASP A 249 -9.78 -0.58 -6.41
N TYR A 250 -10.89 -1.17 -5.96
CA TYR A 250 -11.69 -0.63 -4.87
C TYR A 250 -10.94 -0.57 -3.53
N ALA A 251 -9.93 -1.44 -3.37
CA ALA A 251 -9.17 -1.55 -2.13
C ALA A 251 -8.18 -0.39 -1.92
N HIS A 252 -7.65 0.18 -3.00
CA HIS A 252 -6.63 1.25 -2.94
C HIS A 252 -7.11 2.56 -3.55
N LYS A 253 -8.10 2.51 -4.47
CA LYS A 253 -8.58 3.66 -5.25
C LYS A 253 -10.10 3.86 -5.14
N GLY A 254 -10.76 3.15 -4.22
CA GLY A 254 -12.20 3.27 -3.96
C GLY A 254 -12.57 4.37 -2.97
N TRP A 255 -11.73 5.40 -2.80
CA TRP A 255 -12.00 6.49 -1.86
C TRP A 255 -13.15 7.39 -2.32
N MET A 256 -13.96 7.84 -1.35
CA MET A 256 -15.02 8.81 -1.55
C MET A 256 -15.24 9.67 -0.29
N HIS A 257 -15.85 10.84 -0.48
CA HIS A 257 -16.21 11.72 0.63
C HIS A 257 -17.39 12.61 0.29
N TRP A 258 -18.39 12.68 1.17
CA TRP A 258 -19.51 13.58 1.03
C TRP A 258 -19.13 14.99 1.53
N LEU A 259 -19.07 15.98 0.62
CA LEU A 259 -18.86 17.39 0.99
C LEU A 259 -20.13 18.03 1.56
N SER A 260 -21.29 17.57 1.09
CA SER A 260 -22.60 18.06 1.51
C SER A 260 -23.65 16.97 1.28
N GLU A 261 -24.92 17.29 1.48
CA GLU A 261 -26.04 16.42 1.13
C GLU A 261 -26.13 16.15 -0.39
N ARG A 262 -25.50 16.99 -1.19
CA ARG A 262 -25.63 16.97 -2.65
C ARG A 262 -24.31 16.71 -3.37
N GLU A 263 -23.19 16.99 -2.76
CA GLU A 263 -21.88 16.90 -3.42
C GLU A 263 -21.07 15.73 -2.87
N LEU A 264 -20.65 14.85 -3.75
CA LEU A 264 -19.80 13.70 -3.48
C LEU A 264 -18.45 13.86 -4.18
N LEU A 265 -17.35 13.72 -3.46
CA LEU A 265 -16.03 13.48 -4.06
C LEU A 265 -15.84 11.99 -4.28
N TRP A 266 -15.26 11.64 -5.42
CA TRP A 266 -15.14 10.26 -5.87
C TRP A 266 -13.81 10.03 -6.59
N MET A 267 -13.06 8.98 -6.22
CA MET A 267 -11.88 8.57 -6.99
C MET A 267 -12.26 7.72 -8.19
N SER A 268 -11.57 7.94 -9.32
CA SER A 268 -11.88 7.33 -10.61
C SER A 268 -10.64 7.10 -11.45
N GLU A 269 -10.56 5.95 -12.12
CA GLU A 269 -9.55 5.65 -13.14
C GLU A 269 -10.11 5.67 -14.58
N ARG A 270 -11.26 6.30 -14.82
CA ARG A 270 -11.98 6.25 -16.11
C ARG A 270 -11.23 6.84 -17.29
N ASP A 271 -10.27 7.74 -17.05
CA ASP A 271 -9.40 8.34 -18.08
C ASP A 271 -8.03 7.65 -18.19
N GLY A 272 -7.83 6.56 -17.44
CA GLY A 272 -6.58 5.80 -17.40
C GLY A 272 -5.64 6.17 -16.26
N TRP A 273 -6.01 7.17 -15.43
CA TRP A 273 -5.25 7.64 -14.29
C TRP A 273 -6.18 7.81 -13.09
N ASN A 274 -5.66 7.64 -11.87
CA ASN A 274 -6.48 7.82 -10.67
C ASN A 274 -6.63 9.30 -10.34
N HIS A 275 -7.86 9.82 -10.48
CA HIS A 275 -8.20 11.22 -10.25
C HIS A 275 -9.37 11.39 -9.30
N VAL A 276 -9.54 12.61 -8.77
CA VAL A 276 -10.71 13.00 -7.98
C VAL A 276 -11.72 13.68 -8.88
N LEU A 277 -12.95 13.22 -8.76
CA LEU A 277 -14.16 13.80 -9.39
C LEU A 277 -15.04 14.41 -8.32
N ARG A 278 -15.76 15.47 -8.65
CA ARG A 278 -16.91 15.99 -7.89
C ARG A 278 -18.19 15.56 -8.61
N VAL A 279 -19.12 15.01 -7.87
CA VAL A 279 -20.37 14.46 -8.40
C VAL A 279 -21.54 15.16 -7.73
N ASP A 280 -22.49 15.69 -8.51
CA ASP A 280 -23.79 16.11 -8.01
C ASP A 280 -24.67 14.88 -7.79
N ALA A 281 -24.91 14.53 -6.53
CA ALA A 281 -25.63 13.32 -6.18
C ALA A 281 -27.12 13.38 -6.58
N SER A 282 -27.71 14.54 -6.85
CA SER A 282 -29.09 14.69 -7.28
C SER A 282 -29.29 14.44 -8.78
N THR A 283 -28.33 14.87 -9.60
CA THR A 283 -28.39 14.78 -11.08
C THR A 283 -27.52 13.65 -11.62
N GLY A 284 -26.44 13.26 -10.92
CA GLY A 284 -25.40 12.38 -11.42
C GLY A 284 -24.37 13.10 -12.31
N GLU A 285 -24.40 14.42 -12.37
CA GLU A 285 -23.44 15.21 -13.14
C GLU A 285 -22.05 15.14 -12.53
N ILE A 286 -21.02 14.95 -13.36
CA ILE A 286 -19.65 14.68 -12.95
C ILE A 286 -18.73 15.79 -13.43
N PHE A 287 -17.93 16.33 -12.51
CA PHE A 287 -16.96 17.38 -12.75
C PHE A 287 -15.55 16.89 -12.36
N PRO A 288 -14.54 16.92 -13.23
CA PRO A 288 -13.18 16.57 -12.84
C PRO A 288 -12.60 17.66 -11.91
N VAL A 289 -12.10 17.22 -10.75
CA VAL A 289 -11.32 18.07 -9.82
C VAL A 289 -9.85 18.03 -10.23
N THR A 290 -9.38 16.86 -10.64
CA THR A 290 -8.02 16.65 -11.15
C THR A 290 -8.05 15.91 -12.48
N SER A 291 -7.02 16.12 -13.31
CA SER A 291 -6.85 15.45 -14.59
C SER A 291 -5.39 15.48 -15.04
N GLY A 292 -5.01 14.65 -16.02
CA GLY A 292 -3.67 14.64 -16.60
C GLY A 292 -2.94 13.29 -16.48
N PRO A 293 -1.71 13.17 -17.05
CA PRO A 293 -0.95 11.92 -17.07
C PRO A 293 -0.19 11.68 -15.75
N TRP A 294 -0.87 11.81 -14.63
CA TRP A 294 -0.37 11.62 -13.27
C TRP A 294 -1.49 11.07 -12.37
N MET A 295 -1.19 10.68 -11.14
CA MET A 295 -2.14 10.01 -10.27
C MET A 295 -2.30 10.71 -8.93
N VAL A 296 -3.52 10.77 -8.43
CA VAL A 296 -3.80 10.99 -7.01
C VAL A 296 -3.57 9.68 -6.26
N ARG A 297 -2.65 9.69 -5.29
CA ARG A 297 -2.44 8.55 -4.40
C ARG A 297 -3.35 8.60 -3.18
N GLU A 298 -3.52 9.79 -2.62
CA GLU A 298 -4.25 9.98 -1.37
C GLU A 298 -4.80 11.40 -1.27
N VAL A 299 -5.97 11.54 -0.66
CA VAL A 299 -6.51 12.83 -0.22
C VAL A 299 -6.07 13.05 1.22
N GLU A 300 -5.07 13.91 1.44
CA GLU A 300 -4.50 14.16 2.76
C GLU A 300 -5.38 15.08 3.62
N HIS A 301 -6.06 16.03 2.98
CA HIS A 301 -6.89 17.00 3.69
C HIS A 301 -7.98 17.58 2.79
N ILE A 302 -9.13 17.87 3.40
CA ILE A 302 -10.27 18.55 2.78
C ILE A 302 -10.57 19.81 3.58
N ASP A 303 -10.37 20.96 2.96
CA ASP A 303 -10.88 22.22 3.47
C ASP A 303 -12.21 22.53 2.77
N ALA A 304 -13.30 22.10 3.38
CA ALA A 304 -14.64 22.31 2.82
C ALA A 304 -15.04 23.80 2.78
N GLY A 305 -14.55 24.60 3.73
CA GLY A 305 -14.84 26.05 3.81
C GLY A 305 -14.16 26.83 2.70
N ALA A 306 -12.88 26.58 2.46
CA ALA A 306 -12.12 27.17 1.37
C ALA A 306 -12.31 26.44 0.04
N ARG A 307 -13.03 25.31 0.01
CA ARG A 307 -13.24 24.42 -1.14
C ARG A 307 -11.91 23.99 -1.79
N MET A 308 -10.98 23.50 -0.97
CA MET A 308 -9.65 23.08 -1.39
C MET A 308 -9.37 21.65 -0.94
N LEU A 309 -8.66 20.90 -1.78
CA LEU A 309 -8.06 19.60 -1.42
C LEU A 309 -6.55 19.74 -1.32
N ARG A 310 -5.94 18.99 -0.40
CA ARG A 310 -4.52 18.68 -0.39
C ARG A 310 -4.36 17.20 -0.72
N LEU A 311 -3.58 16.95 -1.76
CA LEU A 311 -3.46 15.63 -2.35
C LEU A 311 -1.99 15.18 -2.37
N CYS A 312 -1.73 13.95 -1.94
CA CYS A 312 -0.51 13.23 -2.32
C CYS A 312 -0.67 12.72 -3.75
N VAL A 313 0.27 13.03 -4.62
CA VAL A 313 0.22 12.70 -6.05
C VAL A 313 1.52 12.04 -6.51
N MET A 314 1.45 11.31 -7.62
CA MET A 314 2.56 10.58 -8.22
C MET A 314 2.60 10.82 -9.73
N GLY A 315 3.82 10.87 -10.31
CA GLY A 315 3.99 11.06 -11.75
C GLY A 315 3.70 12.48 -12.25
N ILE A 316 3.51 13.45 -11.35
CA ILE A 316 3.18 14.84 -11.72
C ILE A 316 4.34 15.58 -12.41
N ASP A 317 5.56 15.10 -12.23
CA ASP A 317 6.73 15.61 -12.94
C ASP A 317 7.26 14.54 -13.90
N PRO A 318 7.11 14.71 -15.22
CA PRO A 318 7.52 13.69 -16.19
C PRO A 318 9.04 13.47 -16.27
N ALA A 319 9.84 14.38 -15.71
CA ALA A 319 11.31 14.27 -15.68
C ALA A 319 11.82 13.44 -14.48
N GLN A 320 10.95 13.14 -13.53
CA GLN A 320 11.29 12.40 -12.31
C GLN A 320 10.82 10.95 -12.36
N ASP A 321 11.24 10.17 -11.34
CA ASP A 321 10.68 8.84 -11.10
C ASP A 321 9.17 8.96 -10.83
N PRO A 322 8.31 8.31 -11.63
CA PRO A 322 6.85 8.45 -11.51
C PRO A 322 6.29 7.93 -10.19
N TYR A 323 7.09 7.25 -9.39
CA TYR A 323 6.72 6.78 -8.05
C TYR A 323 7.09 7.76 -6.93
N HIS A 324 7.74 8.89 -7.23
CA HIS A 324 7.97 9.92 -6.23
C HIS A 324 6.65 10.54 -5.79
N ARG A 325 6.47 10.65 -4.48
CA ARG A 325 5.29 11.28 -3.87
C ARG A 325 5.51 12.78 -3.79
N HIS A 326 4.61 13.52 -4.39
CA HIS A 326 4.53 14.97 -4.30
C HIS A 326 3.23 15.38 -3.62
N VAL A 327 3.17 16.61 -3.13
CA VAL A 327 1.95 17.18 -2.54
C VAL A 327 1.51 18.39 -3.33
N VAL A 328 0.22 18.42 -3.66
CA VAL A 328 -0.41 19.54 -4.36
C VAL A 328 -1.64 20.02 -3.61
N ARG A 329 -2.02 21.27 -3.83
CA ARG A 329 -3.29 21.85 -3.40
C ARG A 329 -4.13 22.15 -4.62
N VAL A 330 -5.41 21.74 -4.62
CA VAL A 330 -6.30 21.83 -5.77
C VAL A 330 -7.65 22.39 -5.34
N PRO A 331 -8.23 23.37 -6.07
CA PRO A 331 -9.61 23.79 -5.84
C PRO A 331 -10.61 22.66 -6.19
N ILE A 332 -11.60 22.43 -5.35
CA ILE A 332 -12.65 21.41 -5.58
C ILE A 332 -13.50 21.77 -6.82
N ASP A 333 -13.63 23.05 -7.14
CA ASP A 333 -14.43 23.53 -8.26
C ASP A 333 -13.65 23.58 -9.59
N GLY A 334 -12.46 22.99 -9.62
CA GLY A 334 -11.56 22.97 -10.76
C GLY A 334 -10.57 24.13 -10.75
N GLY A 335 -9.45 23.94 -11.41
CA GLY A 335 -8.34 24.89 -11.50
C GLY A 335 -6.99 24.18 -11.49
N GLU A 336 -5.93 24.94 -11.76
CA GLU A 336 -4.58 24.39 -11.80
C GLU A 336 -4.09 23.98 -10.41
N PRO A 337 -3.46 22.80 -10.27
CA PRO A 337 -2.83 22.37 -9.03
C PRO A 337 -1.67 23.29 -8.63
N VAL A 338 -1.67 23.75 -7.38
CA VAL A 338 -0.52 24.43 -6.78
C VAL A 338 0.41 23.39 -6.21
N ARG A 339 1.62 23.28 -6.77
CA ARG A 339 2.65 22.35 -6.25
C ARG A 339 3.21 22.88 -4.95
N LEU A 340 3.12 22.07 -3.88
CA LEU A 340 3.69 22.37 -2.58
C LEU A 340 5.11 21.80 -2.43
N THR A 341 5.47 20.80 -3.24
CA THR A 341 6.78 20.13 -3.21
C THR A 341 7.42 20.15 -4.59
N VAL A 342 8.75 20.33 -4.67
CA VAL A 342 9.45 20.52 -5.94
C VAL A 342 10.76 19.70 -6.09
N GLY A 343 11.33 19.16 -5.00
CA GLY A 343 12.56 18.35 -5.04
C GLY A 343 12.40 17.08 -5.88
N ASP A 344 13.48 16.61 -6.54
CA ASP A 344 13.50 15.32 -7.24
C ASP A 344 13.64 14.18 -6.22
N GLY A 345 12.53 13.77 -5.65
CA GLY A 345 12.48 12.72 -4.62
C GLY A 345 11.09 12.49 -4.06
N THR A 346 11.00 11.60 -3.10
CA THR A 346 9.77 11.34 -2.35
C THR A 346 9.69 12.29 -1.16
N HIS A 347 8.58 13.00 -1.05
CA HIS A 347 8.32 14.04 -0.06
C HIS A 347 7.49 13.53 1.11
N ARG A 348 7.75 14.09 2.29
CA ARG A 348 6.96 13.93 3.50
C ARG A 348 6.82 15.30 4.17
N LEU A 349 5.58 15.72 4.43
CA LEU A 349 5.27 17.02 4.99
C LEU A 349 4.88 16.90 6.47
N GLU A 350 5.45 17.79 7.31
CA GLU A 350 5.08 17.98 8.70
C GLU A 350 4.52 19.40 8.86
N TRP A 351 3.20 19.50 9.11
CA TRP A 351 2.48 20.75 9.09
C TRP A 351 2.56 21.50 10.42
N SER A 352 2.63 22.83 10.36
CA SER A 352 2.44 23.68 11.54
C SER A 352 1.03 23.51 12.12
N PRO A 353 0.81 23.74 13.42
CA PRO A 353 -0.50 23.59 14.06
C PRO A 353 -1.62 24.42 13.42
N ASP A 354 -1.31 25.58 12.86
CA ASP A 354 -2.24 26.45 12.13
C ASP A 354 -2.35 26.12 10.64
N GLY A 355 -1.54 25.19 10.12
CA GLY A 355 -1.49 24.83 8.71
C GLY A 355 -0.91 25.88 7.77
N ALA A 356 -0.32 26.98 8.31
CA ALA A 356 0.22 28.07 7.48
C ALA A 356 1.59 27.75 6.87
N HIS A 357 2.34 26.86 7.51
CA HIS A 357 3.66 26.41 7.09
C HIS A 357 3.79 24.90 7.19
N TYR A 358 4.81 24.35 6.57
CA TYR A 358 5.18 22.94 6.71
C TYR A 358 6.68 22.76 6.53
N VAL A 359 7.19 21.70 7.14
CA VAL A 359 8.54 21.19 6.81
C VAL A 359 8.38 20.10 5.77
N ASP A 360 9.02 20.29 4.64
CA ASP A 360 9.14 19.30 3.57
C ASP A 360 10.46 18.55 3.74
N THR A 361 10.38 17.26 4.02
CA THR A 361 11.53 16.37 4.02
C THR A 361 11.46 15.47 2.80
N TRP A 362 12.43 15.60 1.89
CA TRP A 362 12.46 14.77 0.69
C TRP A 362 13.80 14.06 0.51
N SER A 363 13.77 12.89 -0.08
CA SER A 363 14.95 12.07 -0.36
C SER A 363 14.71 11.12 -1.54
N ARG A 364 15.81 10.53 -2.03
CA ARG A 364 15.79 9.39 -2.96
C ARG A 364 16.69 8.28 -2.41
N VAL A 365 16.67 7.11 -3.01
CA VAL A 365 17.56 6.01 -2.61
C VAL A 365 19.05 6.38 -2.70
N ASP A 366 19.39 7.26 -3.64
CA ASP A 366 20.75 7.75 -3.95
C ASP A 366 21.03 9.17 -3.40
N HIS A 367 20.04 9.79 -2.76
CA HIS A 367 20.14 11.17 -2.28
C HIS A 367 19.64 11.27 -0.82
N PRO A 368 20.54 11.58 0.14
CA PRO A 368 20.18 11.78 1.54
C PRO A 368 19.10 12.85 1.74
N PRO A 369 18.38 12.84 2.89
CA PRO A 369 17.32 13.79 3.17
C PRO A 369 17.72 15.26 3.05
N VAL A 370 16.82 16.05 2.48
CA VAL A 370 16.83 17.52 2.48
C VAL A 370 15.60 17.99 3.24
N HIS A 371 15.75 18.97 4.11
CA HIS A 371 14.70 19.52 4.95
C HIS A 371 14.47 20.99 4.63
N GLU A 372 13.24 21.36 4.31
CA GLU A 372 12.88 22.71 3.86
C GLU A 372 11.64 23.20 4.57
N LEU A 373 11.70 24.40 5.14
CA LEU A 373 10.55 25.12 5.66
C LEU A 373 9.87 25.89 4.53
N ARG A 374 8.59 25.64 4.33
CA ARG A 374 7.83 26.19 3.21
C ARG A 374 6.49 26.78 3.65
N ARG A 375 5.97 27.74 2.86
CA ARG A 375 4.62 28.30 3.05
C ARG A 375 3.54 27.41 2.45
N ALA A 376 2.45 27.25 3.15
CA ALA A 376 1.30 26.47 2.70
C ALA A 376 0.52 27.13 1.54
N SER A 377 0.59 28.48 1.44
CA SER A 377 -0.18 29.22 0.44
C SER A 377 0.24 28.96 -0.99
N ASP A 378 1.55 28.80 -1.24
CA ASP A 378 2.15 28.74 -2.58
C ASP A 378 3.29 27.73 -2.72
N GLY A 379 3.64 26.99 -1.66
CA GLY A 379 4.80 26.11 -1.62
C GLY A 379 6.14 26.84 -1.60
N GLY A 380 6.15 28.16 -1.42
CA GLY A 380 7.34 29.00 -1.45
C GLY A 380 8.33 28.63 -0.33
N LEU A 381 9.62 28.48 -0.68
CA LEU A 381 10.68 28.22 0.28
C LEU A 381 10.85 29.42 1.23
N VAL A 382 10.72 29.17 2.52
CA VAL A 382 11.10 30.13 3.56
C VAL A 382 12.57 29.98 3.91
N ARG A 383 12.98 28.71 4.17
CA ARG A 383 14.35 28.38 4.52
C ARG A 383 14.68 26.91 4.25
N GLU A 384 15.90 26.64 3.75
CA GLU A 384 16.49 25.31 3.86
C GLU A 384 16.96 25.10 5.30
N LEU A 385 16.39 24.07 5.96
CA LEU A 385 16.70 23.73 7.36
C LEU A 385 17.97 22.88 7.46
N GLY A 386 18.30 22.15 6.39
CA GLY A 386 19.52 21.40 6.28
C GLY A 386 19.46 20.23 5.30
N ARG A 387 20.62 19.63 5.09
CA ARG A 387 20.80 18.41 4.28
C ARG A 387 21.56 17.39 5.09
N ALA A 388 21.11 16.14 5.03
CA ALA A 388 21.85 15.05 5.66
C ALA A 388 23.15 14.79 4.89
N ASP A 389 24.25 14.61 5.63
CA ASP A 389 25.58 14.34 5.10
C ASP A 389 25.94 12.86 5.28
N ALA A 390 26.09 12.16 4.16
CA ALA A 390 26.52 10.77 4.08
C ALA A 390 28.00 10.61 3.70
N SER A 391 28.80 11.67 3.71
CA SER A 391 30.21 11.63 3.28
C SER A 391 31.05 10.65 4.09
N ALA A 392 30.87 10.60 5.42
CA ALA A 392 31.54 9.64 6.28
C ALA A 392 31.14 8.19 5.98
N LEU A 393 29.86 7.97 5.59
CA LEU A 393 29.36 6.68 5.17
C LEU A 393 30.06 6.20 3.90
N VAL A 394 30.16 7.08 2.88
CA VAL A 394 30.87 6.79 1.62
C VAL A 394 32.36 6.56 1.86
N ALA A 395 32.99 7.38 2.71
CA ALA A 395 34.41 7.21 3.09
C ALA A 395 34.67 5.87 3.80
N ALA A 396 33.69 5.33 4.51
CA ALA A 396 33.76 4.00 5.12
C ALA A 396 33.54 2.84 4.12
N GLY A 397 33.39 3.15 2.82
CA GLY A 397 33.25 2.17 1.74
C GLY A 397 31.80 1.87 1.35
N TRP A 398 30.82 2.60 1.87
CA TRP A 398 29.45 2.45 1.43
C TRP A 398 29.31 2.82 -0.06
N THR A 399 28.63 1.97 -0.82
CA THR A 399 28.36 2.22 -2.24
C THR A 399 26.99 2.86 -2.40
N VAL A 400 26.93 3.99 -3.11
CA VAL A 400 25.66 4.65 -3.43
C VAL A 400 24.82 3.70 -4.28
N PRO A 401 23.53 3.49 -3.97
CA PRO A 401 22.62 2.75 -4.82
C PRO A 401 22.45 3.43 -6.19
N GLU A 402 22.33 2.64 -7.24
CA GLU A 402 22.17 3.16 -8.59
C GLU A 402 20.71 3.02 -9.02
N ARG A 403 20.03 4.14 -9.33
CA ARG A 403 18.73 4.13 -10.00
C ARG A 403 18.94 3.82 -11.48
N VAL A 404 18.21 2.84 -11.98
CA VAL A 404 18.32 2.42 -13.39
C VAL A 404 16.94 2.45 -14.01
N VAL A 405 16.85 3.06 -15.19
CA VAL A 405 15.65 3.09 -16.02
C VAL A 405 15.95 2.31 -17.29
N ALA A 406 15.06 1.41 -17.67
CA ALA A 406 15.14 0.69 -18.92
C ALA A 406 13.75 0.55 -19.54
N LYS A 407 13.71 0.31 -20.86
CA LYS A 407 12.43 0.03 -21.52
C LYS A 407 11.93 -1.36 -21.16
N GLY A 408 10.64 -1.45 -20.84
CA GLY A 408 9.95 -2.69 -20.57
C GLY A 408 9.74 -3.54 -21.83
N ARG A 409 8.95 -4.59 -21.68
CA ARG A 409 8.64 -5.59 -22.72
C ARG A 409 8.07 -5.00 -24.01
N ASP A 410 7.40 -3.87 -23.93
CA ASP A 410 6.79 -3.15 -25.07
C ASP A 410 7.78 -2.23 -25.82
N GLY A 411 9.03 -2.13 -25.35
CA GLY A 411 10.05 -1.25 -25.89
C GLY A 411 9.77 0.26 -25.70
N ALA A 412 8.72 0.63 -24.99
CA ALA A 412 8.24 2.01 -24.86
C ALA A 412 8.17 2.48 -23.40
N THR A 413 7.54 1.69 -22.54
CA THR A 413 7.30 2.03 -21.13
C THR A 413 8.58 1.98 -20.31
N ASP A 414 8.84 3.05 -19.54
CA ASP A 414 9.97 3.08 -18.62
C ASP A 414 9.70 2.21 -17.39
N VAL A 415 10.63 1.30 -17.13
CA VAL A 415 10.68 0.41 -15.96
C VAL A 415 11.80 0.88 -15.05
N TRP A 416 11.47 1.09 -13.78
CA TRP A 416 12.36 1.67 -12.79
C TRP A 416 12.83 0.60 -11.80
N GLY A 417 14.14 0.56 -11.56
CA GLY A 417 14.74 -0.36 -10.60
C GLY A 417 15.94 0.28 -9.91
N VAL A 418 16.45 -0.42 -8.90
CA VAL A 418 17.62 -0.01 -8.12
C VAL A 418 18.61 -1.16 -8.05
N VAL A 419 19.89 -0.81 -8.17
CA VAL A 419 21.03 -1.73 -8.04
C VAL A 419 21.85 -1.36 -6.80
N TRP A 420 22.09 -2.34 -5.94
CA TRP A 420 23.00 -2.23 -4.78
C TRP A 420 24.25 -3.08 -5.01
N ARG A 421 25.41 -2.47 -4.86
CA ARG A 421 26.71 -3.15 -4.91
C ARG A 421 27.23 -3.44 -3.51
N PRO A 422 28.09 -4.46 -3.34
CA PRO A 422 28.85 -4.65 -2.11
C PRO A 422 29.65 -3.41 -1.72
N CYS A 423 29.77 -3.15 -0.42
CA CYS A 423 30.62 -2.07 0.08
C CYS A 423 32.08 -2.29 -0.33
N GLY A 424 32.80 -1.21 -0.56
CA GLY A 424 34.21 -1.23 -0.98
C GLY A 424 34.45 -1.62 -2.44
N THR A 425 33.39 -1.78 -3.25
CA THR A 425 33.52 -2.18 -4.67
C THR A 425 33.28 -1.03 -5.65
N ALA A 426 33.26 0.21 -5.18
CA ALA A 426 33.15 1.36 -6.07
C ALA A 426 34.35 1.36 -7.05
N GLY A 427 34.06 1.38 -8.36
CA GLY A 427 35.09 1.31 -9.41
C GLY A 427 35.67 -0.11 -9.69
N ASP A 428 35.33 -1.13 -8.90
CA ASP A 428 35.78 -2.50 -9.13
C ASP A 428 34.97 -3.15 -10.30
N PRO A 429 35.59 -3.54 -11.43
CA PRO A 429 34.91 -4.14 -12.57
C PRO A 429 34.64 -5.64 -12.41
N THR A 430 35.06 -6.26 -11.30
CA THR A 430 34.95 -7.71 -11.09
C THR A 430 33.50 -8.20 -11.21
N PRO A 431 33.21 -9.15 -12.12
CA PRO A 431 31.87 -9.71 -12.28
C PRO A 431 31.36 -10.42 -11.03
N ARG A 432 30.14 -10.11 -10.61
CA ARG A 432 29.49 -10.64 -9.40
C ARG A 432 28.13 -11.20 -9.73
N ALA A 433 27.77 -12.30 -9.08
CA ALA A 433 26.45 -12.88 -9.19
C ALA A 433 25.37 -11.87 -8.77
N VAL A 434 24.25 -11.89 -9.47
CA VAL A 434 23.12 -10.98 -9.24
C VAL A 434 22.03 -11.71 -8.47
N VAL A 435 21.45 -11.07 -7.48
CA VAL A 435 20.27 -11.57 -6.77
C VAL A 435 19.17 -10.52 -6.84
N GLU A 436 18.05 -10.90 -7.39
CA GLU A 436 16.86 -10.06 -7.41
C GLU A 436 15.99 -10.33 -6.20
N GLN A 437 15.60 -9.27 -5.49
CA GLN A 437 14.49 -9.32 -4.55
C GLN A 437 13.22 -8.93 -5.30
N VAL A 438 12.23 -9.83 -5.34
CA VAL A 438 10.97 -9.61 -6.02
C VAL A 438 9.80 -9.63 -5.04
N TYR A 439 8.82 -8.78 -5.29
CA TYR A 439 7.47 -8.96 -4.75
C TYR A 439 6.45 -9.05 -5.87
N ALA A 440 6.34 -8.02 -6.71
CA ALA A 440 5.50 -7.93 -7.91
C ALA A 440 4.00 -8.16 -7.66
N GLY A 441 3.54 -7.95 -6.43
CA GLY A 441 2.10 -7.98 -6.11
C GLY A 441 1.39 -6.76 -6.71
N PRO A 442 0.16 -6.92 -7.21
CA PRO A 442 -0.58 -5.84 -7.86
C PRO A 442 -1.11 -4.75 -6.92
N GLN A 443 -0.96 -4.89 -5.61
CA GLN A 443 -1.49 -3.93 -4.64
C GLN A 443 -0.62 -2.67 -4.45
N ASP A 444 0.69 -2.71 -4.76
CA ASP A 444 1.58 -1.55 -4.60
C ASP A 444 2.78 -1.64 -5.56
N PHE A 445 3.74 -0.74 -5.45
CA PHE A 445 5.10 -0.85 -5.97
C PHE A 445 6.05 -1.15 -4.81
N PHE A 446 7.24 -1.73 -5.10
CA PHE A 446 8.09 -2.31 -4.06
C PHE A 446 9.53 -1.82 -4.10
N VAL A 447 9.97 -1.22 -5.19
CA VAL A 447 11.29 -0.59 -5.28
C VAL A 447 11.34 0.62 -4.34
N PRO A 448 12.28 0.69 -3.39
CA PRO A 448 12.40 1.82 -2.47
C PRO A 448 12.58 3.14 -3.20
N LYS A 449 11.93 4.19 -2.71
CA LYS A 449 11.96 5.53 -3.29
C LYS A 449 12.56 6.58 -2.35
N GLN A 450 12.85 6.19 -1.12
CA GLN A 450 13.46 7.05 -0.10
C GLN A 450 14.85 6.56 0.28
N TRP A 451 15.65 7.48 0.80
CA TRP A 451 16.97 7.18 1.27
C TRP A 451 16.96 6.32 2.54
N SER A 452 17.88 5.38 2.59
CA SER A 452 18.22 4.61 3.79
C SER A 452 19.70 4.23 3.71
N ALA A 453 20.44 4.40 4.82
CA ALA A 453 21.83 3.99 4.87
C ALA A 453 21.99 2.48 4.67
N TRP A 454 21.07 1.69 5.23
CA TRP A 454 21.12 0.25 5.13
C TRP A 454 19.71 -0.37 4.99
N PRO A 455 19.09 -0.29 3.80
CA PRO A 455 17.82 -0.96 3.56
C PRO A 455 18.02 -2.49 3.62
N ARG A 456 17.02 -3.21 4.09
CA ARG A 456 17.07 -4.67 4.29
C ARG A 456 17.48 -5.45 3.04
N VAL A 457 17.03 -5.00 1.88
CA VAL A 457 17.40 -5.57 0.56
C VAL A 457 18.93 -5.63 0.38
N ARG A 458 19.65 -4.69 0.96
CA ARG A 458 21.11 -4.59 0.85
C ARG A 458 21.87 -5.67 1.65
N GLU A 459 21.22 -6.43 2.54
CA GLU A 459 21.92 -7.41 3.37
C GLU A 459 22.73 -8.43 2.56
N LEU A 460 22.20 -8.90 1.44
CA LEU A 460 22.90 -9.85 0.57
C LEU A 460 24.14 -9.29 -0.09
N THR A 461 24.32 -7.96 -0.13
CA THR A 461 25.57 -7.36 -0.62
C THR A 461 26.75 -7.68 0.28
N ARG A 462 26.54 -7.99 1.57
CA ARG A 462 27.60 -8.44 2.50
C ARG A 462 28.19 -9.79 2.08
N GLU A 463 27.41 -10.62 1.39
CA GLU A 463 27.86 -11.91 0.87
C GLU A 463 28.54 -11.80 -0.50
N GLY A 464 28.71 -10.59 -1.03
CA GLY A 464 29.36 -10.31 -2.30
C GLY A 464 28.44 -10.26 -3.52
N PHE A 465 27.12 -10.37 -3.34
CA PHE A 465 26.15 -10.27 -4.42
C PHE A 465 25.92 -8.81 -4.85
N VAL A 466 25.64 -8.62 -6.12
CA VAL A 466 24.89 -7.46 -6.59
C VAL A 466 23.40 -7.75 -6.33
N VAL A 467 22.70 -6.83 -5.68
CA VAL A 467 21.28 -6.99 -5.39
C VAL A 467 20.48 -5.99 -6.21
N VAL A 468 19.35 -6.42 -6.74
CA VAL A 468 18.45 -5.56 -7.55
C VAL A 468 17.02 -5.69 -7.09
N GLN A 469 16.25 -4.62 -7.31
CA GLN A 469 14.78 -4.61 -7.25
C GLN A 469 14.23 -3.85 -8.45
N VAL A 470 13.14 -4.34 -9.00
CA VAL A 470 12.47 -3.77 -10.18
C VAL A 470 10.97 -3.85 -9.98
N ASP A 471 10.23 -2.81 -10.42
CA ASP A 471 8.77 -2.83 -10.52
C ASP A 471 8.36 -2.88 -11.99
N GLY A 472 7.93 -4.08 -12.45
CA GLY A 472 7.43 -4.33 -13.79
C GLY A 472 5.95 -4.00 -13.94
N MET A 473 5.43 -4.13 -15.17
CA MET A 473 4.01 -3.98 -15.47
C MET A 473 3.18 -4.98 -14.67
N GLY A 474 2.03 -4.53 -14.18
CA GLY A 474 1.15 -5.28 -13.28
C GLY A 474 1.23 -4.83 -11.83
N THR A 475 2.28 -4.08 -11.42
CA THR A 475 2.32 -3.40 -10.13
C THR A 475 1.48 -2.11 -10.16
N ASN A 476 1.12 -1.58 -8.97
CA ASN A 476 0.21 -0.44 -8.84
C ASN A 476 0.92 0.92 -8.99
N TRP A 477 0.12 1.99 -8.92
CA TRP A 477 0.51 3.40 -8.84
C TRP A 477 1.26 3.92 -10.09
N ARG A 478 0.94 3.33 -11.22
CA ARG A 478 1.15 3.84 -12.58
C ARG A 478 -0.23 3.98 -13.25
N GLY A 479 -0.28 4.42 -14.50
CA GLY A 479 -1.53 4.45 -15.24
C GLY A 479 -2.22 3.08 -15.31
N LYS A 480 -3.54 3.07 -15.47
CA LYS A 480 -4.36 1.84 -15.46
C LYS A 480 -3.86 0.77 -16.44
N ARG A 481 -3.43 1.16 -17.65
CA ARG A 481 -2.86 0.24 -18.64
C ARG A 481 -1.64 -0.54 -18.11
N PHE A 482 -0.80 0.10 -17.28
CA PHE A 482 0.34 -0.55 -16.66
C PHE A 482 -0.10 -1.57 -15.61
N HIS A 483 -1.09 -1.21 -14.80
CA HIS A 483 -1.64 -2.04 -13.73
C HIS A 483 -2.44 -3.22 -14.29
N ASP A 484 -3.23 -3.03 -15.33
CA ASP A 484 -4.13 -4.04 -15.90
C ASP A 484 -3.41 -5.28 -16.45
N VAL A 485 -2.08 -5.24 -16.62
CA VAL A 485 -1.29 -6.41 -17.03
C VAL A 485 -1.42 -7.57 -16.04
N CYS A 486 -1.71 -7.29 -14.76
CA CYS A 486 -1.94 -8.33 -13.74
C CYS A 486 -3.31 -9.04 -13.87
N TRP A 487 -4.28 -8.45 -14.61
CA TRP A 487 -5.64 -8.97 -14.66
C TRP A 487 -5.69 -10.37 -15.26
N LYS A 488 -6.19 -11.34 -14.45
CA LYS A 488 -6.24 -12.77 -14.78
C LYS A 488 -4.88 -13.33 -15.23
N ASN A 489 -3.78 -12.71 -14.76
CA ASN A 489 -2.44 -12.96 -15.25
C ASN A 489 -1.37 -12.79 -14.14
N LEU A 490 -1.64 -13.24 -12.93
CA LEU A 490 -0.67 -13.19 -11.83
C LEU A 490 0.58 -14.04 -12.09
N ARG A 491 0.54 -14.93 -13.11
CA ARG A 491 1.71 -15.64 -13.63
C ARG A 491 2.80 -14.69 -14.12
N ASP A 492 2.42 -13.60 -14.75
CA ASP A 492 3.34 -12.65 -15.38
C ASP A 492 4.29 -12.00 -14.37
N SER A 493 3.74 -11.50 -13.25
CA SER A 493 4.52 -10.88 -12.15
C SER A 493 5.52 -9.81 -12.62
N GLY A 494 5.29 -9.16 -13.78
CA GLY A 494 6.24 -8.21 -14.36
C GLY A 494 7.56 -8.83 -14.86
N LEU A 495 7.76 -10.14 -14.78
CA LEU A 495 9.03 -10.81 -15.07
C LEU A 495 9.59 -10.54 -16.48
N PRO A 496 8.79 -10.45 -17.57
CA PRO A 496 9.32 -10.04 -18.85
C PRO A 496 9.98 -8.65 -18.86
N ASP A 497 9.45 -7.71 -18.03
CA ASP A 497 10.06 -6.40 -17.86
C ASP A 497 11.33 -6.47 -17.03
N HIS A 498 11.34 -7.29 -15.96
CA HIS A 498 12.51 -7.52 -15.12
C HIS A 498 13.67 -8.09 -15.95
N VAL A 499 13.41 -9.07 -16.81
CA VAL A 499 14.41 -9.65 -17.72
C VAL A 499 14.97 -8.60 -18.68
N SER A 500 14.11 -7.79 -19.29
CA SER A 500 14.51 -6.71 -20.20
C SER A 500 15.37 -5.67 -19.46
N TRP A 501 14.95 -5.29 -18.26
CA TRP A 501 15.66 -4.36 -17.40
C TRP A 501 17.03 -4.89 -16.96
N LEU A 502 17.13 -6.15 -16.51
CA LEU A 502 18.39 -6.79 -16.12
C LEU A 502 19.40 -6.76 -17.27
N ARG A 503 18.97 -7.13 -18.47
CA ARG A 503 19.83 -7.12 -19.67
C ARG A 503 20.30 -5.70 -20.00
N ALA A 504 19.42 -4.71 -19.95
CA ALA A 504 19.77 -3.31 -20.19
C ALA A 504 20.71 -2.76 -19.10
N ALA A 505 20.46 -3.08 -17.83
CA ALA A 505 21.31 -2.66 -16.72
C ALA A 505 22.72 -3.25 -16.86
N ALA A 506 22.86 -4.54 -17.15
CA ALA A 506 24.13 -5.22 -17.29
C ALA A 506 24.93 -4.76 -18.52
N ALA A 507 24.27 -4.32 -19.60
CA ALA A 507 24.95 -3.84 -20.80
C ALA A 507 25.91 -2.67 -20.53
N THR A 508 25.64 -1.87 -19.49
CA THR A 508 26.48 -0.74 -19.06
C THR A 508 27.22 -1.01 -17.76
N ARG A 509 27.05 -2.20 -17.16
CA ARG A 509 27.57 -2.61 -15.86
C ARG A 509 28.25 -3.98 -15.96
N PRO A 510 29.47 -4.07 -16.51
CA PRO A 510 30.12 -5.38 -16.77
C PRO A 510 30.39 -6.20 -15.50
N TRP A 511 30.27 -5.58 -14.33
CA TRP A 511 30.33 -6.25 -13.03
C TRP A 511 29.02 -6.97 -12.63
N MET A 512 27.93 -6.83 -13.38
CA MET A 512 26.70 -7.64 -13.23
C MET A 512 26.83 -8.92 -14.07
N ASP A 513 27.06 -10.05 -13.42
CA ASP A 513 27.20 -11.35 -14.10
C ASP A 513 25.84 -12.02 -14.28
N LEU A 514 25.24 -11.82 -15.44
CA LEU A 514 23.94 -12.44 -15.77
C LEU A 514 24.00 -13.93 -16.06
N SER A 515 25.17 -14.56 -16.06
CA SER A 515 25.27 -16.02 -16.10
C SER A 515 24.96 -16.67 -14.74
N ARG A 516 24.90 -15.88 -13.67
CA ARG A 516 24.65 -16.30 -12.29
C ARG A 516 23.61 -15.39 -11.63
N VAL A 517 22.33 -15.59 -11.99
CA VAL A 517 21.22 -14.82 -11.45
C VAL A 517 20.35 -15.67 -10.54
N GLY A 518 20.13 -15.19 -9.32
CA GLY A 518 19.17 -15.72 -8.38
C GLY A 518 18.03 -14.74 -8.12
N ILE A 519 16.94 -15.26 -7.56
CA ILE A 519 15.77 -14.46 -7.20
C ILE A 519 15.19 -14.94 -5.86
N TYR A 520 14.67 -14.03 -5.05
CA TYR A 520 13.94 -14.40 -3.85
C TYR A 520 12.80 -13.44 -3.54
N GLY A 521 11.77 -13.95 -2.89
CA GLY A 521 10.63 -13.18 -2.44
C GLY A 521 9.73 -13.96 -1.50
N GLY A 522 8.86 -13.24 -0.80
CA GLY A 522 7.87 -13.81 0.10
C GLY A 522 6.45 -13.46 -0.32
N SER A 523 5.46 -14.30 0.05
CA SER A 523 4.05 -14.07 -0.27
C SER A 523 3.81 -14.06 -1.80
N ALA A 524 3.21 -13.01 -2.37
CA ALA A 524 3.16 -12.84 -3.83
C ALA A 524 4.56 -12.92 -4.46
N GLY A 525 5.59 -12.37 -3.78
CA GLY A 525 6.98 -12.50 -4.21
C GLY A 525 7.50 -13.92 -4.18
N GLY A 526 7.01 -14.79 -3.29
CA GLY A 526 7.32 -16.22 -3.28
C GLY A 526 6.74 -16.93 -4.49
N GLN A 527 5.50 -16.60 -4.89
CA GLN A 527 4.91 -17.05 -6.14
C GLN A 527 5.75 -16.60 -7.32
N SER A 528 6.11 -15.31 -7.37
CA SER A 528 6.90 -14.69 -8.45
C SER A 528 8.30 -15.26 -8.54
N ALA A 529 8.99 -15.49 -7.41
CA ALA A 529 10.34 -16.08 -7.39
C ALA A 529 10.37 -17.49 -7.98
N MET A 530 9.41 -18.34 -7.62
CA MET A 530 9.30 -19.67 -8.25
C MET A 530 8.93 -19.54 -9.73
N ARG A 531 8.00 -18.62 -10.08
CA ARG A 531 7.59 -18.41 -11.47
C ARG A 531 8.75 -18.00 -12.36
N ALA A 532 9.70 -17.22 -11.86
CA ALA A 532 10.90 -16.84 -12.59
C ALA A 532 11.73 -18.06 -13.05
N LEU A 533 11.87 -19.10 -12.21
CA LEU A 533 12.53 -20.36 -12.61
C LEU A 533 11.72 -21.15 -13.64
N LEU A 534 10.39 -21.06 -13.62
CA LEU A 534 9.53 -21.82 -14.52
C LEU A 534 9.47 -21.17 -15.91
N ASP A 535 9.34 -19.86 -15.99
CA ASP A 535 9.10 -19.12 -17.23
C ASP A 535 10.37 -18.52 -17.86
N HIS A 536 11.41 -18.22 -17.03
CA HIS A 536 12.66 -17.57 -17.47
C HIS A 536 13.92 -18.32 -17.00
N PRO A 537 14.02 -19.67 -17.23
CA PRO A 537 15.16 -20.46 -16.80
C PRO A 537 16.47 -20.15 -17.55
N ASP A 538 16.39 -19.34 -18.61
CA ASP A 538 17.53 -18.79 -19.35
C ASP A 538 18.20 -17.62 -18.63
N VAL A 539 17.50 -17.00 -17.67
CA VAL A 539 17.99 -15.88 -16.86
C VAL A 539 18.17 -16.30 -15.40
N TYR A 540 17.14 -16.87 -14.78
CA TYR A 540 17.16 -17.24 -13.37
C TYR A 540 17.52 -18.70 -13.18
N SER A 541 18.58 -18.96 -12.42
CA SER A 541 19.08 -20.32 -12.14
C SER A 541 18.79 -20.81 -10.72
N VAL A 542 18.51 -19.90 -9.78
CA VAL A 542 18.30 -20.18 -8.36
C VAL A 542 17.14 -19.33 -7.83
N ALA A 543 16.19 -19.94 -7.11
CA ALA A 543 15.14 -19.19 -6.43
C ALA A 543 14.93 -19.63 -4.98
N VAL A 544 14.57 -18.66 -4.13
CA VAL A 544 14.04 -18.89 -2.80
C VAL A 544 12.64 -18.32 -2.72
N ALA A 545 11.64 -19.18 -2.56
CA ALA A 545 10.23 -18.83 -2.52
C ALA A 545 9.69 -19.03 -1.09
N ASP A 546 9.45 -17.93 -0.38
CA ASP A 546 8.92 -17.96 0.98
C ASP A 546 7.41 -17.75 0.98
N CYS A 547 6.69 -18.61 1.70
CA CYS A 547 5.23 -18.53 1.95
C CYS A 547 4.41 -18.12 0.70
N GLY A 548 4.76 -18.68 -0.48
CA GLY A 548 4.20 -18.27 -1.76
C GLY A 548 2.76 -18.69 -1.96
N CYS A 549 1.96 -17.82 -2.59
CA CYS A 549 0.64 -18.13 -3.11
C CYS A 549 0.77 -18.89 -4.43
N HIS A 550 1.23 -20.15 -4.36
CA HIS A 550 1.62 -20.94 -5.54
C HIS A 550 0.44 -21.40 -6.42
N ASP A 551 -0.78 -21.36 -5.88
CA ASP A 551 -2.02 -21.55 -6.62
C ASP A 551 -3.06 -20.55 -6.10
N ASN A 552 -3.47 -19.63 -6.94
CA ASN A 552 -4.37 -18.55 -6.55
C ASN A 552 -5.78 -19.04 -6.13
N ARG A 553 -6.14 -20.31 -6.41
CA ARG A 553 -7.36 -20.96 -5.89
C ARG A 553 -7.25 -21.37 -4.42
N MET A 554 -6.02 -21.38 -3.86
CA MET A 554 -5.71 -21.85 -2.51
C MET A 554 -5.50 -20.74 -1.49
N ASP A 555 -5.49 -19.49 -1.92
CA ASP A 555 -5.30 -18.35 -1.05
C ASP A 555 -6.61 -17.58 -0.83
N LYS A 556 -6.58 -16.55 0.01
CA LYS A 556 -7.75 -15.80 0.46
C LYS A 556 -8.53 -15.15 -0.69
N ILE A 557 -9.84 -15.30 -0.63
CA ILE A 557 -10.78 -14.89 -1.67
C ILE A 557 -10.66 -13.40 -2.04
N TRP A 558 -10.57 -12.51 -1.04
CA TRP A 558 -10.63 -11.06 -1.23
C TRP A 558 -9.44 -10.50 -2.03
N TRP A 559 -8.23 -11.10 -1.87
CA TRP A 559 -7.05 -10.70 -2.63
C TRP A 559 -7.08 -11.28 -4.05
N ASN A 560 -7.43 -12.55 -4.16
CA ASN A 560 -7.34 -13.25 -5.43
C ASN A 560 -8.48 -12.90 -6.39
N GLU A 561 -9.74 -12.80 -5.93
CA GLU A 561 -10.84 -12.43 -6.83
C GLU A 561 -10.71 -10.98 -7.34
N LEU A 562 -10.02 -10.09 -6.62
CA LEU A 562 -9.76 -8.73 -7.11
C LEU A 562 -8.89 -8.73 -8.38
N TRP A 563 -7.85 -9.57 -8.43
CA TRP A 563 -6.91 -9.58 -9.54
C TRP A 563 -7.18 -10.67 -10.57
N MET A 564 -7.80 -11.77 -10.17
CA MET A 564 -8.08 -12.91 -11.01
C MET A 564 -9.55 -13.00 -11.45
N GLY A 565 -10.42 -12.17 -10.87
CA GLY A 565 -11.83 -12.09 -11.20
C GLY A 565 -12.68 -13.25 -10.68
N TRP A 566 -13.97 -13.13 -10.93
CA TRP A 566 -15.01 -14.13 -10.63
C TRP A 566 -15.96 -14.24 -11.82
N PRO A 567 -16.49 -15.46 -12.15
CA PRO A 567 -16.20 -16.76 -11.52
C PRO A 567 -14.75 -17.24 -11.74
N VAL A 568 -14.32 -18.20 -10.91
CA VAL A 568 -13.04 -18.89 -11.11
C VAL A 568 -13.03 -19.57 -12.47
N ASP A 569 -12.09 -19.23 -13.31
CA ASP A 569 -11.93 -19.75 -14.67
C ASP A 569 -10.52 -20.32 -14.93
N GLU A 570 -10.25 -20.70 -16.17
CA GLU A 570 -8.97 -21.27 -16.60
C GLU A 570 -7.74 -20.38 -16.31
N SER A 571 -7.94 -19.05 -16.12
CA SER A 571 -6.82 -18.15 -15.82
C SER A 571 -6.15 -18.51 -14.51
N TYR A 572 -6.90 -18.98 -13.53
CA TYR A 572 -6.36 -19.44 -12.25
C TYR A 572 -5.43 -20.64 -12.42
N GLU A 573 -5.81 -21.61 -13.26
CA GLU A 573 -4.97 -22.78 -13.55
C GLU A 573 -3.71 -22.40 -14.33
N ARG A 574 -3.84 -21.53 -15.32
CA ARG A 574 -2.69 -21.00 -16.09
C ARG A 574 -1.68 -20.23 -15.25
N CYS A 575 -2.10 -19.68 -14.11
CA CYS A 575 -1.22 -18.95 -13.17
C CYS A 575 -0.62 -19.85 -12.08
N SER A 576 -1.00 -21.14 -12.03
CA SER A 576 -0.61 -22.04 -10.94
C SER A 576 0.83 -22.55 -11.09
N ASN A 577 1.67 -22.27 -10.07
CA ASN A 577 2.99 -22.88 -9.94
C ASN A 577 2.91 -24.39 -9.67
N VAL A 578 1.80 -24.86 -9.09
CA VAL A 578 1.57 -26.28 -8.81
C VAL A 578 1.39 -27.07 -10.11
N VAL A 579 0.64 -26.50 -11.06
CA VAL A 579 0.43 -27.11 -12.38
C VAL A 579 1.73 -27.19 -13.16
N ASP A 580 2.52 -26.12 -13.15
CA ASP A 580 3.76 -26.00 -13.92
C ASP A 580 5.01 -26.54 -13.18
N ALA A 581 4.88 -27.04 -11.95
CA ALA A 581 5.98 -27.57 -11.15
C ALA A 581 6.88 -28.58 -11.92
N PRO A 582 6.35 -29.48 -12.77
CA PRO A 582 7.18 -30.39 -13.57
C PRO A 582 8.14 -29.70 -14.55
N MET A 583 7.92 -28.42 -14.87
CA MET A 583 8.78 -27.64 -15.77
C MET A 583 10.05 -27.10 -15.09
N LEU A 584 10.18 -27.21 -13.75
CA LEU A 584 11.31 -26.68 -12.99
C LEU A 584 12.65 -27.16 -13.57
N ARG A 585 13.58 -26.22 -13.79
CA ARG A 585 14.95 -26.49 -14.29
C ARG A 585 16.06 -25.99 -13.38
N GLY A 586 15.81 -24.97 -12.57
CA GLY A 586 16.78 -24.36 -11.67
C GLY A 586 16.82 -25.00 -10.28
N LYS A 587 17.54 -24.35 -9.37
CA LYS A 587 17.61 -24.72 -7.95
C LYS A 587 16.58 -23.95 -7.15
N LEU A 588 15.69 -24.66 -6.47
CA LEU A 588 14.58 -24.10 -5.72
C LEU A 588 14.68 -24.45 -4.24
N MET A 589 14.54 -23.44 -3.38
CA MET A 589 14.23 -23.61 -1.97
C MET A 589 12.85 -23.01 -1.69
N LEU A 590 11.96 -23.81 -1.14
CA LEU A 590 10.67 -23.42 -0.60
C LEU A 590 10.81 -23.21 0.91
N VAL A 591 10.29 -22.11 1.41
CA VAL A 591 10.24 -21.82 2.85
C VAL A 591 8.80 -21.55 3.24
N VAL A 592 8.39 -22.04 4.42
CA VAL A 592 7.04 -21.80 4.93
C VAL A 592 7.01 -21.81 6.44
N GLY A 593 6.22 -20.94 7.03
CA GLY A 593 5.88 -20.97 8.45
C GLY A 593 4.79 -22.00 8.73
N GLU A 594 4.98 -22.79 9.76
CA GLU A 594 3.99 -23.80 10.18
C GLU A 594 2.63 -23.19 10.55
N LEU A 595 2.65 -21.97 11.08
CA LEU A 595 1.48 -21.24 11.57
C LEU A 595 1.13 -20.04 10.69
N ASP A 596 1.43 -20.09 9.40
CA ASP A 596 1.07 -19.03 8.46
C ASP A 596 -0.45 -18.92 8.35
N ASP A 597 -1.01 -17.87 8.93
CA ASP A 597 -2.45 -17.56 8.91
C ASP A 597 -2.84 -16.56 7.79
N ASN A 598 -1.86 -16.11 7.03
CA ASN A 598 -2.06 -15.23 5.88
C ASN A 598 -2.14 -16.02 4.57
N VAL A 599 -1.09 -16.79 4.22
CA VAL A 599 -1.12 -17.71 3.08
C VAL A 599 -1.11 -19.14 3.62
N ASP A 600 -2.17 -19.88 3.35
CA ASP A 600 -2.33 -21.27 3.80
C ASP A 600 -1.04 -22.08 3.50
N PRO A 601 -0.35 -22.65 4.51
CA PRO A 601 0.85 -23.47 4.30
C PRO A 601 0.67 -24.61 3.30
N ALA A 602 -0.58 -25.06 3.11
CA ALA A 602 -0.92 -26.05 2.10
C ALA A 602 -0.55 -25.60 0.69
N SER A 603 -0.53 -24.29 0.39
CA SER A 603 -0.08 -23.77 -0.92
C SER A 603 1.36 -24.20 -1.23
N THR A 604 2.28 -24.01 -0.28
CA THR A 604 3.68 -24.44 -0.41
C THR A 604 3.82 -25.98 -0.42
N LEU A 605 3.07 -26.67 0.42
CA LEU A 605 3.12 -28.14 0.48
C LEU A 605 2.58 -28.80 -0.79
N GLN A 606 1.57 -28.22 -1.43
CA GLN A 606 1.02 -28.73 -2.69
C GLN A 606 2.01 -28.58 -3.84
N VAL A 607 2.73 -27.46 -3.93
CA VAL A 607 3.77 -27.29 -4.96
C VAL A 607 4.95 -28.23 -4.70
N SER A 608 5.36 -28.43 -3.45
CA SER A 608 6.38 -29.43 -3.09
C SER A 608 5.93 -30.85 -3.50
N ALA A 609 4.69 -31.22 -3.20
CA ALA A 609 4.15 -32.51 -3.62
C ALA A 609 4.11 -32.68 -5.15
N ALA A 610 3.81 -31.61 -5.91
CA ALA A 610 3.83 -31.62 -7.36
C ALA A 610 5.27 -31.80 -7.91
N LEU A 611 6.25 -31.13 -7.30
CA LEU A 611 7.68 -31.30 -7.63
C LEU A 611 8.15 -32.74 -7.38
N VAL A 612 7.80 -33.33 -6.23
CA VAL A 612 8.12 -34.73 -5.89
C VAL A 612 7.52 -35.67 -6.94
N ARG A 613 6.24 -35.53 -7.28
CA ARG A 613 5.60 -36.35 -8.33
C ARG A 613 6.26 -36.17 -9.70
N GLY A 614 6.76 -34.97 -9.99
CA GLY A 614 7.49 -34.65 -11.23
C GLY A 614 8.96 -35.06 -11.22
N GLY A 615 9.47 -35.68 -10.13
CA GLY A 615 10.88 -36.05 -9.99
C GLY A 615 11.82 -34.84 -9.95
N LYS A 616 11.34 -33.68 -9.46
CA LYS A 616 12.10 -32.41 -9.40
C LYS A 616 12.72 -32.22 -8.02
N ASP A 617 14.04 -32.08 -7.99
CA ASP A 617 14.80 -31.81 -6.79
C ASP A 617 14.56 -30.39 -6.27
N HIS A 618 14.31 -30.24 -4.97
CA HIS A 618 14.12 -28.96 -4.29
C HIS A 618 14.40 -29.09 -2.80
N GLU A 619 14.70 -27.97 -2.13
CA GLU A 619 14.76 -27.91 -0.68
C GLU A 619 13.43 -27.38 -0.12
N LEU A 620 12.91 -28.00 0.93
CA LEU A 620 11.73 -27.54 1.65
C LEU A 620 12.14 -27.26 3.11
N VAL A 621 11.94 -26.01 3.55
CA VAL A 621 12.21 -25.55 4.92
C VAL A 621 10.90 -25.16 5.57
N VAL A 622 10.40 -25.99 6.48
CA VAL A 622 9.28 -25.64 7.36
C VAL A 622 9.85 -25.08 8.65
N ILE A 623 9.42 -23.87 9.05
CA ILE A 623 9.88 -23.25 10.31
C ILE A 623 8.77 -23.40 11.35
N PRO A 624 8.97 -24.30 12.36
CA PRO A 624 7.97 -24.55 13.40
C PRO A 624 7.64 -23.28 14.19
N GLY A 625 6.36 -23.06 14.47
CA GLY A 625 5.86 -21.93 15.23
C GLY A 625 5.97 -20.56 14.52
N ALA A 626 6.54 -20.49 13.31
CA ALA A 626 6.59 -19.25 12.55
C ALA A 626 5.27 -19.03 11.79
N GLY A 627 4.88 -17.76 11.67
CA GLY A 627 3.78 -17.29 10.83
C GLY A 627 4.24 -16.89 9.43
N HIS A 628 3.54 -15.92 8.82
CA HIS A 628 3.84 -15.40 7.49
C HIS A 628 5.21 -14.72 7.43
N GLY A 629 5.98 -14.95 6.34
CA GLY A 629 7.33 -14.40 6.19
C GLY A 629 8.40 -15.21 6.93
N ALA A 630 8.32 -16.51 6.92
CA ALA A 630 9.21 -17.42 7.66
C ALA A 630 10.69 -17.29 7.27
N ALA A 631 11.00 -16.95 5.99
CA ALA A 631 12.37 -16.69 5.54
C ALA A 631 12.97 -15.39 6.08
N GLU A 632 12.17 -14.54 6.70
CA GLU A 632 12.62 -13.31 7.35
C GLU A 632 12.99 -13.51 8.84
N THR A 633 12.71 -14.67 9.41
CA THR A 633 13.25 -15.05 10.71
C THR A 633 14.78 -15.17 10.66
N PRO A 634 15.51 -15.06 11.78
CA PRO A 634 16.97 -15.23 11.78
C PRO A 634 17.42 -16.55 11.15
N PHE A 635 16.72 -17.66 11.45
CA PHE A 635 17.03 -18.98 10.87
C PHE A 635 16.69 -19.03 9.37
N GLY A 636 15.51 -18.55 8.96
CA GLY A 636 15.09 -18.54 7.57
C GLY A 636 16.00 -17.67 6.70
N SER A 637 16.37 -16.48 7.18
CA SER A 637 17.30 -15.57 6.51
C SER A 637 18.71 -16.19 6.37
N MET A 638 19.20 -16.90 7.41
CA MET A 638 20.44 -17.67 7.33
C MET A 638 20.35 -18.74 6.23
N LYS A 639 19.27 -19.53 6.20
CA LYS A 639 19.07 -20.60 5.20
C LYS A 639 19.01 -20.03 3.79
N ARG A 640 18.30 -18.92 3.57
CA ARG A 640 18.26 -18.22 2.28
C ARG A 640 19.65 -17.81 1.82
N ARG A 641 20.46 -17.19 2.68
CA ARG A 641 21.83 -16.78 2.36
C ARG A 641 22.72 -17.99 2.00
N GLU A 642 22.69 -19.05 2.81
CA GLU A 642 23.45 -20.28 2.55
C GLU A 642 23.09 -20.91 1.21
N PHE A 643 21.78 -21.00 0.89
CA PHE A 643 21.30 -21.56 -0.37
C PHE A 643 21.76 -20.75 -1.58
N LEU A 644 21.59 -19.43 -1.55
CA LEU A 644 22.04 -18.55 -2.62
C LEU A 644 23.56 -18.62 -2.81
N LYS A 645 24.36 -18.60 -1.72
CA LYS A 645 25.82 -18.73 -1.79
C LYS A 645 26.25 -20.05 -2.40
N ARG A 646 25.68 -21.17 -1.96
CA ARG A 646 26.00 -22.51 -2.43
C ARG A 646 25.81 -22.62 -3.95
N HIS A 647 24.73 -22.08 -4.46
CA HIS A 647 24.34 -22.29 -5.85
C HIS A 647 24.80 -21.18 -6.81
N LEU A 648 25.10 -19.98 -6.33
CA LEU A 648 25.54 -18.86 -7.18
C LEU A 648 27.04 -18.56 -7.04
N LEU A 649 27.66 -18.82 -5.87
CA LEU A 649 29.06 -18.55 -5.63
C LEU A 649 29.93 -19.83 -5.58
N GLY A 650 29.32 -21.01 -5.52
CA GLY A 650 30.02 -22.28 -5.41
C GLY A 650 30.71 -22.50 -4.06
N THR A 651 30.34 -21.70 -3.04
CA THR A 651 30.90 -21.83 -1.69
C THR A 651 30.05 -22.82 -0.86
N ARG A 652 30.73 -23.74 -0.17
CA ARG A 652 30.08 -24.68 0.77
C ARG A 652 29.70 -24.00 2.07
#